data_1693274e1363559a85a00fe8d43075e6
#
_entry.id   1693274e1363559a85a00fe8d43075e6
#
_cell.length_a   1.000
_cell.length_b   1.000
_cell.length_c   1.000
_cell.angle_alpha   90.00
_cell.angle_beta   90.00
_cell.angle_gamma   90.00
#
_symmetry.space_group_name_H-M   'P 1'
#
loop_
_entity.id
_entity.type
_entity.pdbx_description
1 polymer ?
#
loop_
_entity_poly.entity_id
_entity_poly.type
_entity_poly.pdbx_seq_one_letter_code
_entity_poly.pdbx_strand_id
1 'polypeptide(L)'
;MSETNDLQRMRELIDKLNEASRRYYDQNESDISDDEWDAMYAELRGLEEKTGERMADSPTRRVGGAVMEGFEQHRHIARLWSMDKAQSEEEILAWAQRCEKQTNDAGGLPKNSYCVEYKLDGLTVNLTYDGGKLVQAATRGNGEIGEAILPQAMTIRTIPLTIPFTGRMEVQGEGIMRLSELKKYNETAAEPLKNARNAAAGALRNLDPQVTASRHLDAFFYQIGYIEGRSFETQQDMLAFMKENGLNISPFVRPAQTIEEALKAVHEIEQKRETLDFLIDGATIKITDMRTREVLGTTDKFPRWSIAFKFPAQETVTKLLKITWEVGRTGKLTPLAHLSPVDICGVTVKRATLNNYDDICRKRVRIGSEVWVRRSNDVIPEIMGVVWDGEGEAPETDIQPPTVCPACGGELVKLREDGVHLFCLNRTSCRPQAIARMAHFASRQGMDIETFSTRTAGLFYDELGVRSAADLYHLDREKLVALKGFGEKKAEKLFAELEKSKDCELDAFLFAIGIPNIGKKTAYDLMAHFGTLEALMGASEQELVDVEDVGGIVAASITEYFADEENRRFVNRLLEAGVRPQVHAQQDAGTLFEGMTFVLTGTLPTLSRAQAQEMIRKNGGKATGSVSKKTSIVLAGESAGSKLDKARELGVRIIDEAQFLQMIEQQKRPGPTGD
;
A
#
# COMPACT_ATOMS: atom_id res chain seq x y z
N MET A 1 32.98 -36.89 -20.29
CA MET A 1 32.49 -37.89 -19.32
C MET A 1 32.56 -37.40 -17.85
N SER A 2 33.55 -36.60 -17.46
CA SER A 2 33.64 -36.02 -16.10
C SER A 2 32.60 -34.97 -15.81
N GLU A 3 32.41 -33.98 -16.72
CA GLU A 3 31.45 -32.86 -16.55
C GLU A 3 29.97 -33.32 -16.49
N THR A 4 29.61 -34.32 -17.32
CA THR A 4 28.24 -34.87 -17.30
C THR A 4 27.89 -35.53 -16.00
N ASN A 5 28.88 -36.15 -15.35
CA ASN A 5 28.73 -36.81 -14.05
C ASN A 5 28.64 -35.79 -12.90
N ASP A 6 29.41 -34.70 -12.99
CA ASP A 6 29.35 -33.60 -12.01
C ASP A 6 27.96 -32.88 -12.05
N LEU A 7 27.43 -32.58 -13.24
CA LEU A 7 26.09 -31.97 -13.42
C LEU A 7 24.97 -32.90 -12.91
N GLN A 8 25.09 -34.21 -13.14
CA GLN A 8 24.14 -35.20 -12.63
C GLN A 8 24.17 -35.23 -11.10
N ARG A 9 25.38 -35.25 -10.52
CA ARG A 9 25.57 -35.22 -9.08
C ARG A 9 25.03 -33.94 -8.43
N MET A 10 25.23 -32.77 -9.08
CA MET A 10 24.64 -31.51 -8.64
C MET A 10 23.11 -31.60 -8.63
N ARG A 11 22.48 -32.20 -9.65
CA ARG A 11 21.02 -32.36 -9.70
C ARG A 11 20.51 -33.19 -8.54
N GLU A 12 21.15 -34.34 -8.25
CA GLU A 12 20.82 -35.24 -7.14
C GLU A 12 20.91 -34.50 -5.78
N LEU A 13 21.97 -33.72 -5.58
CA LEU A 13 22.18 -32.95 -4.34
C LEU A 13 21.11 -31.84 -4.20
N ILE A 14 20.81 -31.11 -5.27
CA ILE A 14 19.77 -30.06 -5.28
C ILE A 14 18.41 -30.65 -4.91
N ASP A 15 18.02 -31.77 -5.55
CA ASP A 15 16.75 -32.42 -5.29
C ASP A 15 16.63 -32.87 -3.82
N LYS A 16 17.68 -33.49 -3.28
CA LYS A 16 17.73 -33.96 -1.88
C LYS A 16 17.69 -32.78 -0.88
N LEU A 17 18.46 -31.73 -1.11
CA LEU A 17 18.50 -30.56 -0.23
C LEU A 17 17.19 -29.78 -0.25
N ASN A 18 16.57 -29.65 -1.40
CA ASN A 18 15.27 -28.98 -1.53
C ASN A 18 14.14 -29.81 -0.89
N GLU A 19 14.15 -31.15 -1.07
CA GLU A 19 13.16 -32.03 -0.45
C GLU A 19 13.34 -32.06 1.08
N ALA A 20 14.54 -32.16 1.59
CA ALA A 20 14.81 -32.11 3.02
C ALA A 20 14.37 -30.77 3.64
N SER A 21 14.65 -29.66 2.95
CA SER A 21 14.18 -28.34 3.38
C SER A 21 12.65 -28.27 3.40
N ARG A 22 11.97 -28.80 2.38
CA ARG A 22 10.51 -28.83 2.32
C ARG A 22 9.90 -29.62 3.49
N ARG A 23 10.40 -30.83 3.76
CA ARG A 23 9.89 -31.67 4.85
C ARG A 23 10.13 -31.07 6.22
N TYR A 24 11.29 -30.49 6.45
CA TYR A 24 11.60 -29.81 7.71
C TYR A 24 10.62 -28.65 8.00
N TYR A 25 10.34 -27.82 6.98
CA TYR A 25 9.50 -26.62 7.18
C TYR A 25 8.00 -26.87 7.05
N ASP A 26 7.55 -27.85 6.22
CA ASP A 26 6.13 -28.14 6.00
C ASP A 26 5.58 -29.17 6.98
N GLN A 27 6.40 -30.17 7.34
CA GLN A 27 5.94 -31.35 8.09
C GLN A 27 6.55 -31.45 9.49
N ASN A 28 7.52 -30.58 9.81
CA ASN A 28 8.30 -30.63 11.05
C ASN A 28 9.04 -31.98 11.23
N GLU A 29 9.36 -32.67 10.11
CA GLU A 29 10.09 -33.94 10.04
C GLU A 29 11.41 -33.69 9.32
N SER A 30 12.49 -34.20 9.86
CA SER A 30 13.82 -34.21 9.22
C SER A 30 14.25 -35.63 8.97
N ASP A 31 14.41 -36.01 7.69
CA ASP A 31 14.94 -37.30 7.29
C ASP A 31 16.49 -37.34 7.30
N ILE A 32 17.12 -36.16 7.44
CA ILE A 32 18.59 -36.01 7.48
C ILE A 32 18.98 -35.12 8.67
N SER A 33 20.16 -35.37 9.20
CA SER A 33 20.74 -34.53 10.27
C SER A 33 21.27 -33.21 9.70
N ASP A 34 21.45 -32.20 10.57
CA ASP A 34 22.05 -30.92 10.19
C ASP A 34 23.47 -31.11 9.61
N ASP A 35 24.26 -32.03 10.17
CA ASP A 35 25.60 -32.35 9.68
C ASP A 35 25.58 -32.95 8.26
N GLU A 36 24.60 -33.82 7.97
CA GLU A 36 24.42 -34.41 6.63
C GLU A 36 23.97 -33.36 5.63
N TRP A 37 23.07 -32.43 6.03
CA TRP A 37 22.63 -31.33 5.21
C TRP A 37 23.81 -30.40 4.86
N ASP A 38 24.59 -30.00 5.86
CA ASP A 38 25.78 -29.16 5.68
C ASP A 38 26.84 -29.80 4.78
N ALA A 39 27.07 -31.11 4.92
CA ALA A 39 27.99 -31.82 4.05
C ALA A 39 27.52 -31.86 2.58
N MET A 40 26.26 -32.16 2.34
CA MET A 40 25.67 -32.13 0.99
C MET A 40 25.68 -30.72 0.38
N TYR A 41 25.41 -29.71 1.19
CA TYR A 41 25.46 -28.32 0.75
C TYR A 41 26.88 -27.88 0.39
N ALA A 42 27.89 -28.27 1.18
CA ALA A 42 29.30 -28.00 0.88
C ALA A 42 29.76 -28.72 -0.39
N GLU A 43 29.35 -30.00 -0.60
CA GLU A 43 29.64 -30.77 -1.81
C GLU A 43 29.04 -30.07 -3.05
N LEU A 44 27.76 -29.66 -3.00
CA LEU A 44 27.09 -28.94 -4.08
C LEU A 44 27.82 -27.65 -4.44
N ARG A 45 28.18 -26.87 -3.44
CA ARG A 45 28.93 -25.62 -3.65
C ARG A 45 30.28 -25.85 -4.32
N GLY A 46 30.99 -26.87 -3.90
CA GLY A 46 32.27 -27.26 -4.52
C GLY A 46 32.11 -27.68 -5.99
N LEU A 47 31.03 -28.39 -6.32
CA LEU A 47 30.72 -28.78 -7.69
C LEU A 47 30.34 -27.58 -8.55
N GLU A 48 29.57 -26.64 -8.02
CA GLU A 48 29.21 -25.38 -8.71
C GLU A 48 30.45 -24.51 -8.98
N GLU A 49 31.37 -24.42 -8.02
CA GLU A 49 32.65 -23.71 -8.20
C GLU A 49 33.53 -24.38 -9.26
N LYS A 50 33.55 -25.74 -9.30
CA LYS A 50 34.33 -26.54 -10.24
C LYS A 50 33.79 -26.43 -11.67
N THR A 51 32.49 -26.52 -11.84
CA THR A 51 31.84 -26.52 -13.17
C THR A 51 31.57 -25.12 -13.72
N GLY A 52 31.51 -24.11 -12.87
CA GLY A 52 31.05 -22.76 -13.23
C GLY A 52 29.53 -22.68 -13.47
N GLU A 53 28.81 -23.79 -13.34
CA GLU A 53 27.37 -23.89 -13.55
C GLU A 53 26.63 -23.82 -12.21
N ARG A 54 25.52 -23.03 -12.18
CA ARG A 54 24.62 -22.94 -11.03
C ARG A 54 23.17 -23.06 -11.47
N MET A 55 22.53 -24.18 -11.13
CA MET A 55 21.16 -24.48 -11.54
C MET A 55 20.16 -23.49 -10.92
N ALA A 56 19.04 -23.23 -11.62
CA ALA A 56 18.05 -22.21 -11.24
C ALA A 56 17.43 -22.44 -9.85
N ASP A 57 17.27 -23.71 -9.46
CA ASP A 57 16.69 -24.17 -8.20
C ASP A 57 17.71 -24.59 -7.16
N SER A 58 19.00 -24.31 -7.38
CA SER A 58 20.05 -24.62 -6.42
C SER A 58 19.85 -23.87 -5.10
N PRO A 59 19.88 -24.56 -3.94
CA PRO A 59 19.79 -23.94 -2.63
C PRO A 59 20.97 -22.98 -2.34
N THR A 60 22.09 -23.09 -3.06
CA THR A 60 23.23 -22.18 -2.91
C THR A 60 22.93 -20.77 -3.42
N ARG A 61 21.88 -20.59 -4.24
CA ARG A 61 21.40 -19.28 -4.69
C ARG A 61 20.69 -18.50 -3.58
N ARG A 62 20.27 -19.16 -2.51
CA ARG A 62 19.58 -18.54 -1.38
C ARG A 62 20.49 -17.75 -0.45
N VAL A 63 21.81 -17.96 -0.55
CA VAL A 63 22.80 -17.35 0.36
C VAL A 63 23.78 -16.51 -0.47
N GLY A 64 23.89 -15.21 -0.17
CA GLY A 64 24.99 -14.37 -0.64
C GLY A 64 24.69 -13.44 -1.80
N GLY A 65 23.70 -12.54 -1.63
CA GLY A 65 23.68 -11.30 -2.40
C GLY A 65 24.67 -10.29 -1.81
N ALA A 66 25.30 -9.47 -2.66
CA ALA A 66 26.01 -8.27 -2.20
C ALA A 66 25.02 -7.29 -1.56
N VAL A 67 25.50 -6.44 -0.66
CA VAL A 67 24.69 -5.34 -0.10
C VAL A 67 24.26 -4.45 -1.27
N MET A 68 22.95 -4.19 -1.37
CA MET A 68 22.36 -3.39 -2.43
C MET A 68 22.61 -1.89 -2.16
N GLU A 69 22.77 -1.10 -3.20
CA GLU A 69 22.89 0.37 -3.05
C GLU A 69 21.52 1.03 -2.77
N GLY A 70 20.40 0.38 -3.14
CA GLY A 70 19.04 0.82 -2.93
C GLY A 70 18.04 -0.20 -3.46
N PHE A 71 16.75 0.03 -3.23
CA PHE A 71 15.68 -0.78 -3.81
C PHE A 71 15.20 -0.16 -5.12
N GLU A 72 15.26 -0.94 -6.19
CA GLU A 72 14.62 -0.58 -7.45
C GLU A 72 13.10 -0.63 -7.31
N GLN A 73 12.40 0.16 -8.12
CA GLN A 73 10.96 0.12 -8.19
C GLN A 73 10.50 -0.95 -9.17
N HIS A 74 9.51 -1.74 -8.77
CA HIS A 74 8.89 -2.75 -9.61
C HIS A 74 7.39 -2.45 -9.78
N ARG A 75 6.93 -2.39 -11.04
CA ARG A 75 5.49 -2.28 -11.36
C ARG A 75 4.88 -3.68 -11.40
N HIS A 76 3.86 -3.91 -10.58
CA HIS A 76 3.10 -5.15 -10.56
C HIS A 76 2.33 -5.35 -11.88
N ILE A 77 2.18 -6.61 -12.31
CA ILE A 77 1.34 -6.96 -13.47
C ILE A 77 -0.13 -6.75 -13.09
N ALA A 78 -0.54 -7.21 -11.91
CA ALA A 78 -1.86 -6.98 -11.38
C ALA A 78 -1.79 -6.10 -10.12
N ARG A 79 -2.76 -5.19 -9.97
CA ARG A 79 -2.82 -4.31 -8.79
C ARG A 79 -3.02 -5.12 -7.51
N LEU A 80 -2.23 -4.81 -6.47
CA LEU A 80 -2.39 -5.36 -5.13
C LEU A 80 -3.34 -4.47 -4.31
N TRP A 81 -4.46 -5.05 -3.94
CA TRP A 81 -5.51 -4.33 -3.22
C TRP A 81 -5.31 -4.37 -1.70
N SER A 82 -5.71 -3.31 -1.03
CA SER A 82 -6.02 -3.39 0.40
C SER A 82 -7.35 -4.12 0.57
N MET A 83 -7.69 -4.54 1.79
CA MET A 83 -9.02 -5.09 2.09
C MET A 83 -9.85 -4.07 2.84
N ASP A 84 -11.16 -4.05 2.60
CA ASP A 84 -12.12 -3.42 3.50
C ASP A 84 -12.10 -4.14 4.85
N LYS A 85 -12.51 -3.46 5.91
CA LYS A 85 -12.42 -3.99 7.27
C LYS A 85 -13.73 -3.85 8.01
N ALA A 86 -14.05 -4.87 8.79
CA ALA A 86 -15.12 -4.91 9.76
C ALA A 86 -14.54 -5.09 11.17
N GLN A 87 -15.20 -4.50 12.16
CA GLN A 87 -14.88 -4.60 13.58
C GLN A 87 -16.02 -5.26 14.38
N SER A 88 -17.15 -5.52 13.74
CA SER A 88 -18.28 -6.21 14.34
C SER A 88 -18.93 -7.19 13.37
N GLU A 89 -19.70 -8.14 13.90
CA GLU A 89 -20.44 -9.10 13.09
C GLU A 89 -21.52 -8.42 12.26
N GLU A 90 -22.16 -7.37 12.79
CA GLU A 90 -23.16 -6.59 12.07
C GLU A 90 -22.59 -5.97 10.80
N GLU A 91 -21.34 -5.49 10.84
CA GLU A 91 -20.65 -4.95 9.67
C GLU A 91 -20.37 -6.04 8.62
N ILE A 92 -20.03 -7.27 9.05
CA ILE A 92 -19.86 -8.42 8.15
C ILE A 92 -21.21 -8.80 7.52
N LEU A 93 -22.28 -8.90 8.32
CA LEU A 93 -23.62 -9.21 7.82
C LEU A 93 -24.09 -8.14 6.82
N ALA A 94 -23.87 -6.86 7.12
CA ALA A 94 -24.20 -5.77 6.22
C ALA A 94 -23.39 -5.83 4.91
N TRP A 95 -22.10 -6.24 4.97
CA TRP A 95 -21.28 -6.49 3.78
C TRP A 95 -21.84 -7.64 2.95
N ALA A 96 -22.16 -8.76 3.57
CA ALA A 96 -22.72 -9.93 2.89
C ALA A 96 -24.04 -9.60 2.19
N GLN A 97 -24.94 -8.84 2.85
CA GLN A 97 -26.20 -8.38 2.26
C GLN A 97 -25.98 -7.47 1.05
N ARG A 98 -24.99 -6.55 1.09
CA ARG A 98 -24.65 -5.71 -0.07
C ARG A 98 -24.15 -6.56 -1.24
N CYS A 99 -23.30 -7.55 -0.98
CA CYS A 99 -22.84 -8.49 -2.00
C CYS A 99 -23.99 -9.30 -2.59
N GLU A 100 -24.86 -9.85 -1.75
CA GLU A 100 -26.00 -10.64 -2.18
C GLU A 100 -26.98 -9.83 -3.03
N LYS A 101 -27.28 -8.59 -2.64
CA LYS A 101 -28.11 -7.69 -3.44
C LYS A 101 -27.51 -7.48 -4.83
N GLN A 102 -26.23 -7.15 -4.90
CA GLN A 102 -25.55 -6.87 -6.19
C GLN A 102 -25.48 -8.14 -7.07
N THR A 103 -25.27 -9.31 -6.49
CA THR A 103 -25.25 -10.59 -7.25
C THR A 103 -26.64 -10.99 -7.74
N ASN A 104 -27.69 -10.78 -6.94
CA ASN A 104 -29.06 -11.02 -7.34
C ASN A 104 -29.53 -10.08 -8.46
N ASP A 105 -29.17 -8.79 -8.35
CA ASP A 105 -29.47 -7.77 -9.38
C ASP A 105 -28.80 -8.09 -10.72
N ALA A 106 -27.63 -8.73 -10.71
CA ALA A 106 -26.90 -9.14 -11.92
C ALA A 106 -27.51 -10.40 -12.57
N GLY A 107 -28.10 -11.30 -11.77
CA GLY A 107 -28.70 -12.56 -12.21
C GLY A 107 -27.71 -13.61 -12.72
N GLY A 108 -28.11 -14.87 -12.78
CA GLY A 108 -27.33 -15.96 -13.37
C GLY A 108 -26.05 -16.36 -12.63
N LEU A 109 -25.84 -15.85 -11.40
CA LEU A 109 -24.70 -16.19 -10.55
C LEU A 109 -25.10 -17.23 -9.51
N PRO A 110 -24.17 -18.09 -9.03
CA PRO A 110 -24.42 -18.99 -7.94
C PRO A 110 -24.73 -18.20 -6.64
N LYS A 111 -25.40 -18.86 -5.69
CA LYS A 111 -25.55 -18.31 -4.34
C LYS A 111 -24.17 -18.08 -3.74
N ASN A 112 -23.99 -16.94 -3.08
CA ASN A 112 -22.72 -16.59 -2.46
C ASN A 112 -22.27 -17.65 -1.45
N SER A 113 -21.07 -18.15 -1.64
CA SER A 113 -20.32 -18.98 -0.70
C SER A 113 -19.00 -18.29 -0.37
N TYR A 114 -18.41 -18.67 0.75
CA TYR A 114 -17.29 -17.94 1.35
C TYR A 114 -16.11 -18.86 1.61
N CYS A 115 -14.93 -18.25 1.63
CA CYS A 115 -13.70 -18.86 2.10
C CYS A 115 -13.13 -17.98 3.22
N VAL A 116 -12.88 -18.59 4.38
CA VAL A 116 -12.31 -17.91 5.55
C VAL A 116 -10.87 -18.36 5.74
N GLU A 117 -9.95 -17.40 5.86
CA GLU A 117 -8.52 -17.62 6.00
C GLU A 117 -7.95 -16.76 7.13
N TYR A 118 -6.78 -17.11 7.67
CA TYR A 118 -6.04 -16.23 8.56
C TYR A 118 -5.72 -14.90 7.88
N LYS A 119 -5.89 -13.80 8.60
CA LYS A 119 -5.30 -12.54 8.24
C LYS A 119 -3.91 -12.43 8.86
N LEU A 120 -2.92 -12.83 8.07
CA LEU A 120 -1.53 -12.86 8.48
C LEU A 120 -1.01 -11.44 8.76
N ASP A 121 -0.17 -11.31 9.79
CA ASP A 121 0.41 -10.04 10.21
C ASP A 121 1.92 -10.02 9.93
N GLY A 122 2.30 -9.60 8.72
CA GLY A 122 3.66 -9.56 8.23
C GLY A 122 3.93 -8.42 7.27
N LEU A 123 4.67 -8.69 6.21
CA LEU A 123 4.89 -7.79 5.06
C LEU A 123 4.44 -8.48 3.78
N THR A 124 3.58 -7.82 3.02
CA THR A 124 3.11 -8.34 1.73
C THR A 124 4.28 -8.55 0.77
N VAL A 125 4.34 -9.73 0.18
CA VAL A 125 5.31 -10.15 -0.84
C VAL A 125 4.55 -10.57 -2.08
N ASN A 126 4.90 -9.99 -3.23
CA ASN A 126 4.39 -10.36 -4.55
C ASN A 126 5.50 -11.02 -5.34
N LEU A 127 5.32 -12.28 -5.73
CA LEU A 127 6.30 -13.07 -6.48
C LEU A 127 5.90 -13.16 -7.94
N THR A 128 6.86 -12.98 -8.85
CA THR A 128 6.65 -13.22 -10.28
C THR A 128 7.44 -14.45 -10.70
N TYR A 129 6.73 -15.44 -11.26
CA TYR A 129 7.33 -16.59 -11.91
C TYR A 129 7.18 -16.46 -13.44
N ASP A 130 8.21 -16.87 -14.17
CA ASP A 130 8.22 -16.92 -15.62
C ASP A 130 9.08 -18.10 -16.09
N GLY A 131 8.59 -18.91 -17.03
CA GLY A 131 9.25 -20.15 -17.42
C GLY A 131 9.48 -21.12 -16.27
N GLY A 132 8.60 -21.12 -15.26
CA GLY A 132 8.73 -21.93 -14.04
C GLY A 132 9.78 -21.46 -13.06
N LYS A 133 10.41 -20.29 -13.25
CA LYS A 133 11.47 -19.74 -12.38
C LYS A 133 11.00 -18.49 -11.67
N LEU A 134 11.41 -18.30 -10.42
CA LEU A 134 11.22 -17.05 -9.70
C LEU A 134 12.13 -15.98 -10.32
N VAL A 135 11.52 -14.99 -10.99
CA VAL A 135 12.25 -13.92 -11.70
C VAL A 135 12.17 -12.59 -10.99
N GLN A 136 11.14 -12.35 -10.16
CA GLN A 136 10.98 -11.12 -9.40
C GLN A 136 10.23 -11.35 -8.08
N ALA A 137 10.54 -10.52 -7.10
CA ALA A 137 9.77 -10.38 -5.88
C ALA A 137 9.70 -8.89 -5.50
N ALA A 138 8.54 -8.42 -5.05
CA ALA A 138 8.35 -7.03 -4.68
C ALA A 138 7.44 -6.87 -3.46
N THR A 139 7.62 -5.77 -2.72
CA THR A 139 6.68 -5.35 -1.68
C THR A 139 5.41 -4.79 -2.33
N ARG A 140 4.30 -4.69 -1.57
CA ARG A 140 3.04 -4.11 -2.08
C ARG A 140 3.21 -2.67 -2.60
N GLY A 141 4.01 -1.85 -1.91
CA GLY A 141 4.12 -0.42 -2.21
C GLY A 141 2.78 0.29 -2.11
N ASN A 142 2.41 1.01 -3.18
CA ASN A 142 1.11 1.68 -3.33
C ASN A 142 0.02 0.78 -3.96
N GLY A 143 0.36 -0.48 -4.23
CA GLY A 143 -0.50 -1.45 -4.91
C GLY A 143 -0.24 -1.58 -6.41
N GLU A 144 0.40 -0.62 -7.04
CA GLU A 144 0.82 -0.65 -8.45
C GLU A 144 2.34 -0.77 -8.59
N ILE A 145 3.07 -0.08 -7.73
CA ILE A 145 4.53 -0.06 -7.71
C ILE A 145 5.00 -0.39 -6.30
N GLY A 146 5.86 -1.40 -6.18
CA GLY A 146 6.52 -1.82 -4.95
C GLY A 146 8.04 -1.75 -5.05
N GLU A 147 8.73 -2.00 -3.94
CA GLU A 147 10.19 -2.12 -3.87
C GLU A 147 10.58 -3.53 -4.30
N ALA A 148 11.53 -3.66 -5.25
CA ALA A 148 12.06 -4.95 -5.69
C ALA A 148 12.92 -5.58 -4.58
N ILE A 149 12.53 -6.76 -4.12
CA ILE A 149 13.14 -7.48 -2.99
C ILE A 149 13.52 -8.92 -3.35
N LEU A 150 13.81 -9.21 -4.62
CA LEU A 150 14.12 -10.57 -5.06
C LEU A 150 15.25 -11.23 -4.27
N PRO A 151 16.41 -10.58 -4.01
CA PRO A 151 17.48 -11.19 -3.23
C PRO A 151 17.07 -11.56 -1.82
N GLN A 152 16.24 -10.73 -1.17
CA GLN A 152 15.69 -10.98 0.16
C GLN A 152 14.67 -12.13 0.15
N ALA A 153 13.76 -12.14 -0.82
CA ALA A 153 12.75 -13.18 -0.96
C ALA A 153 13.37 -14.55 -1.23
N MET A 154 14.46 -14.61 -1.99
CA MET A 154 15.20 -15.86 -2.25
C MET A 154 15.81 -16.48 -0.98
N THR A 155 16.02 -15.72 0.09
CA THR A 155 16.51 -16.25 1.36
C THR A 155 15.43 -16.98 2.16
N ILE A 156 14.15 -16.75 1.85
CA ILE A 156 13.02 -17.42 2.50
C ILE A 156 12.92 -18.84 1.94
N ARG A 157 13.22 -19.84 2.76
CA ARG A 157 13.35 -21.23 2.32
C ARG A 157 12.04 -21.84 1.84
N THR A 158 10.91 -21.38 2.34
CA THR A 158 9.56 -21.81 1.96
C THR A 158 9.07 -21.21 0.63
N ILE A 159 9.81 -20.27 0.04
CA ILE A 159 9.54 -19.77 -1.32
C ILE A 159 10.26 -20.67 -2.32
N PRO A 160 9.56 -21.40 -3.22
CA PRO A 160 10.20 -22.20 -4.25
C PRO A 160 10.90 -21.31 -5.28
N LEU A 161 12.16 -21.60 -5.61
CA LEU A 161 12.88 -20.90 -6.67
C LEU A 161 12.44 -21.32 -8.06
N THR A 162 11.86 -22.53 -8.17
CA THR A 162 11.24 -23.06 -9.38
C THR A 162 9.93 -23.75 -9.05
N ILE A 163 8.99 -23.70 -10.00
CA ILE A 163 7.65 -24.30 -9.90
C ILE A 163 7.33 -25.09 -11.17
N PRO A 164 6.43 -26.07 -11.11
CA PRO A 164 6.01 -26.85 -12.28
C PRO A 164 5.30 -26.02 -13.38
N PHE A 165 4.54 -24.99 -12.99
CA PHE A 165 3.85 -24.14 -13.96
C PHE A 165 4.84 -23.23 -14.69
N THR A 166 4.86 -23.33 -16.03
CA THR A 166 5.82 -22.61 -16.88
C THR A 166 5.30 -21.30 -17.47
N GLY A 167 4.00 -21.04 -17.42
CA GLY A 167 3.43 -19.76 -17.81
C GLY A 167 3.81 -18.64 -16.83
N ARG A 168 3.63 -17.41 -17.26
CA ARG A 168 3.89 -16.25 -16.39
C ARG A 168 2.78 -16.08 -15.37
N MET A 169 3.15 -15.88 -14.09
CA MET A 169 2.18 -15.59 -13.02
C MET A 169 2.74 -14.67 -11.93
N GLU A 170 1.84 -13.91 -11.30
CA GLU A 170 2.10 -13.19 -10.05
C GLU A 170 1.30 -13.77 -8.90
N VAL A 171 1.99 -14.05 -7.78
CA VAL A 171 1.41 -14.64 -6.57
C VAL A 171 1.62 -13.71 -5.39
N GLN A 172 0.53 -13.41 -4.69
CA GLN A 172 0.54 -12.53 -3.52
C GLN A 172 0.50 -13.34 -2.25
N GLY A 173 1.35 -12.97 -1.30
CA GLY A 173 1.48 -13.60 0.00
C GLY A 173 1.93 -12.63 1.07
N GLU A 174 2.17 -13.17 2.26
CA GLU A 174 2.68 -12.43 3.40
C GLU A 174 3.95 -13.10 3.91
N GLY A 175 5.06 -12.35 3.95
CA GLY A 175 6.29 -12.75 4.61
C GLY A 175 6.17 -12.49 6.11
N ILE A 176 6.41 -13.52 6.91
CA ILE A 176 6.25 -13.50 8.36
C ILE A 176 7.54 -13.97 9.06
N MET A 177 7.65 -13.66 10.34
CA MET A 177 8.62 -14.32 11.24
C MET A 177 7.84 -15.14 12.26
N ARG A 178 8.18 -16.42 12.41
CA ARG A 178 7.59 -17.29 13.43
C ARG A 178 7.99 -16.80 14.83
N LEU A 179 7.12 -16.97 15.81
CA LEU A 179 7.40 -16.56 17.20
C LEU A 179 8.54 -17.41 17.80
N SER A 180 8.61 -18.68 17.45
CA SER A 180 9.71 -19.57 17.81
C SER A 180 11.05 -19.07 17.23
N GLU A 181 11.09 -18.64 15.97
CA GLU A 181 12.32 -18.11 15.35
C GLU A 181 12.69 -16.73 15.93
N LEU A 182 11.71 -15.87 16.25
CA LEU A 182 11.95 -14.62 16.97
C LEU A 182 12.60 -14.87 18.32
N LYS A 183 12.12 -15.88 19.06
CA LYS A 183 12.69 -16.25 20.35
C LYS A 183 14.12 -16.74 20.19
N LYS A 184 14.40 -17.68 19.27
CA LYS A 184 15.75 -18.17 18.98
C LYS A 184 16.71 -17.03 18.58
N TYR A 185 16.28 -16.15 17.67
CA TYR A 185 17.08 -14.99 17.27
C TYR A 185 17.47 -14.13 18.46
N ASN A 186 16.51 -13.86 19.36
CA ASN A 186 16.73 -13.01 20.53
C ASN A 186 17.63 -13.61 21.60
N GLU A 187 17.84 -14.94 21.61
CA GLU A 187 18.76 -15.59 22.55
C GLU A 187 20.22 -15.22 22.29
N THR A 188 20.59 -14.87 21.05
CA THR A 188 21.96 -14.54 20.65
C THR A 188 22.14 -13.12 20.12
N ALA A 189 21.05 -12.41 19.86
CA ALA A 189 21.08 -11.07 19.26
C ALA A 189 21.60 -10.01 20.24
N ALA A 190 22.54 -9.18 19.78
CA ALA A 190 23.00 -8.01 20.54
C ALA A 190 21.88 -6.98 20.77
N GLU A 191 20.96 -6.84 19.79
CA GLU A 191 19.76 -6.01 19.87
C GLU A 191 18.51 -6.87 19.64
N PRO A 192 17.80 -7.30 20.70
CA PRO A 192 16.61 -8.12 20.57
C PRO A 192 15.49 -7.46 19.78
N LEU A 193 14.87 -8.23 18.89
CA LEU A 193 13.68 -7.82 18.13
C LEU A 193 12.44 -7.97 19.02
N LYS A 194 11.56 -6.96 19.02
CA LYS A 194 10.41 -6.94 19.93
C LYS A 194 9.12 -7.46 19.33
N ASN A 195 8.97 -7.41 18.02
CA ASN A 195 7.73 -7.75 17.33
C ASN A 195 8.03 -8.49 16.03
N ALA A 196 7.40 -9.65 15.83
CA ALA A 196 7.64 -10.53 14.69
C ALA A 196 7.27 -9.86 13.34
N ARG A 197 6.18 -9.09 13.27
CA ARG A 197 5.80 -8.32 12.07
C ARG A 197 6.88 -7.30 11.70
N ASN A 198 7.31 -6.48 12.67
CA ASN A 198 8.36 -5.47 12.42
C ASN A 198 9.70 -6.13 12.08
N ALA A 199 9.98 -7.29 12.66
CA ALA A 199 11.16 -8.09 12.36
C ALA A 199 11.13 -8.58 10.90
N ALA A 200 10.01 -9.13 10.44
CA ALA A 200 9.84 -9.56 9.05
C ALA A 200 9.93 -8.38 8.07
N ALA A 201 9.19 -7.31 8.34
CA ALA A 201 9.20 -6.10 7.50
C ALA A 201 10.58 -5.45 7.43
N GLY A 202 11.29 -5.35 8.57
CA GLY A 202 12.64 -4.80 8.63
C GLY A 202 13.68 -5.69 7.97
N ALA A 203 13.48 -7.02 7.92
CA ALA A 203 14.33 -7.94 7.18
C ALA A 203 14.16 -7.78 5.67
N LEU A 204 12.93 -7.89 5.18
CA LEU A 204 12.62 -7.82 3.76
C LEU A 204 12.93 -6.44 3.13
N ARG A 205 12.99 -5.41 3.94
CA ARG A 205 13.36 -4.03 3.53
C ARG A 205 14.78 -3.67 3.97
N ASN A 206 15.63 -4.66 4.23
CA ASN A 206 17.06 -4.45 4.47
C ASN A 206 17.83 -4.59 3.16
N LEU A 207 18.77 -3.68 2.91
CA LEU A 207 19.61 -3.71 1.72
C LEU A 207 20.58 -4.90 1.69
N ASP A 208 20.88 -5.47 2.87
CA ASP A 208 21.69 -6.68 3.00
C ASP A 208 20.79 -7.92 3.09
N PRO A 209 20.75 -8.80 2.07
CA PRO A 209 19.97 -10.03 2.10
C PRO A 209 20.40 -11.01 3.20
N GLN A 210 21.64 -10.92 3.71
CA GLN A 210 22.11 -11.77 4.81
C GLN A 210 21.36 -11.48 6.10
N VAL A 211 20.94 -10.21 6.33
CA VAL A 211 20.08 -9.88 7.46
C VAL A 211 18.72 -10.57 7.34
N THR A 212 18.17 -10.68 6.13
CA THR A 212 16.93 -11.43 5.89
C THR A 212 17.14 -12.92 6.15
N ALA A 213 18.23 -13.50 5.63
CA ALA A 213 18.57 -14.90 5.81
C ALA A 213 18.72 -15.28 7.31
N SER A 214 19.38 -14.42 8.10
CA SER A 214 19.60 -14.65 9.53
C SER A 214 18.32 -14.64 10.39
N ARG A 215 17.21 -14.12 9.87
CA ARG A 215 15.93 -14.04 10.58
C ARG A 215 14.98 -15.21 10.29
N HIS A 216 15.35 -16.12 9.41
CA HIS A 216 14.61 -17.34 9.07
C HIS A 216 13.12 -17.08 8.85
N LEU A 217 12.81 -16.16 7.92
CA LEU A 217 11.44 -15.82 7.60
C LEU A 217 10.70 -16.98 6.92
N ASP A 218 9.39 -16.97 7.04
CA ASP A 218 8.45 -17.84 6.34
C ASP A 218 7.52 -17.00 5.44
N ALA A 219 6.80 -17.63 4.52
CA ALA A 219 5.83 -16.96 3.66
C ALA A 219 4.61 -17.83 3.40
N PHE A 220 3.42 -17.23 3.46
CA PHE A 220 2.16 -17.85 3.09
C PHE A 220 1.48 -17.08 1.96
N PHE A 221 0.98 -17.79 0.96
CA PHE A 221 0.37 -17.23 -0.24
C PHE A 221 -1.14 -17.42 -0.21
N TYR A 222 -1.89 -16.41 -0.68
CA TYR A 222 -3.34 -16.36 -0.55
C TYR A 222 -4.09 -15.89 -1.81
N GLN A 223 -3.36 -15.42 -2.84
CA GLN A 223 -3.98 -14.89 -4.06
C GLN A 223 -3.03 -15.02 -5.25
N ILE A 224 -3.55 -15.42 -6.40
CA ILE A 224 -2.90 -15.20 -7.70
C ILE A 224 -3.48 -13.92 -8.28
N GLY A 225 -2.64 -12.92 -8.49
CA GLY A 225 -3.03 -11.64 -9.07
C GLY A 225 -3.09 -11.68 -10.59
N TYR A 226 -2.17 -12.44 -11.19
CA TYR A 226 -2.07 -12.65 -12.63
C TYR A 226 -1.60 -14.07 -12.93
N ILE A 227 -2.17 -14.69 -13.95
CA ILE A 227 -1.72 -15.97 -14.50
C ILE A 227 -2.00 -16.03 -15.99
N GLU A 228 -1.03 -16.50 -16.76
CA GLU A 228 -1.14 -16.64 -18.20
C GLU A 228 -1.79 -17.97 -18.59
N GLY A 229 -2.75 -17.93 -19.50
CA GLY A 229 -3.33 -19.12 -20.11
C GLY A 229 -4.15 -20.02 -19.18
N ARG A 230 -4.50 -19.54 -17.96
CA ARG A 230 -5.32 -20.28 -17.00
C ARG A 230 -6.28 -19.35 -16.25
N SER A 231 -7.44 -19.90 -15.89
CA SER A 231 -8.42 -19.28 -15.00
C SER A 231 -8.85 -20.28 -13.92
N PHE A 232 -9.45 -19.77 -12.86
CA PHE A 232 -9.98 -20.58 -11.76
C PHE A 232 -11.47 -20.32 -11.62
N GLU A 233 -12.24 -21.32 -11.21
CA GLU A 233 -13.67 -21.16 -10.94
C GLU A 233 -13.89 -20.68 -9.50
N THR A 234 -13.09 -21.19 -8.56
CA THR A 234 -13.23 -20.90 -7.13
C THR A 234 -11.90 -20.51 -6.46
N GLN A 235 -12.00 -19.92 -5.25
CA GLN A 235 -10.85 -19.67 -4.38
C GLN A 235 -10.12 -20.97 -4.05
N GLN A 236 -10.85 -22.06 -3.82
CA GLN A 236 -10.28 -23.36 -3.48
C GLN A 236 -9.43 -23.92 -4.62
N ASP A 237 -9.89 -23.80 -5.88
CA ASP A 237 -9.14 -24.26 -7.06
C ASP A 237 -7.84 -23.49 -7.21
N MET A 238 -7.87 -22.17 -6.97
CA MET A 238 -6.69 -21.33 -6.98
C MET A 238 -5.69 -21.70 -5.86
N LEU A 239 -6.19 -21.96 -4.65
CA LEU A 239 -5.34 -22.36 -3.52
C LEU A 239 -4.75 -23.77 -3.74
N ALA A 240 -5.53 -24.72 -4.28
CA ALA A 240 -5.06 -26.04 -4.64
C ALA A 240 -3.95 -25.97 -5.69
N PHE A 241 -4.12 -25.16 -6.74
CA PHE A 241 -3.09 -24.93 -7.74
C PHE A 241 -1.81 -24.31 -7.17
N MET A 242 -1.90 -23.36 -6.25
CA MET A 242 -0.71 -22.80 -5.58
C MET A 242 0.02 -23.89 -4.81
N LYS A 243 -0.71 -24.75 -4.08
CA LYS A 243 -0.12 -25.88 -3.32
C LYS A 243 0.53 -26.91 -4.25
N GLU A 244 -0.07 -27.26 -5.38
CA GLU A 244 0.50 -28.14 -6.41
C GLU A 244 1.81 -27.58 -6.97
N ASN A 245 1.97 -26.26 -6.99
CA ASN A 245 3.19 -25.59 -7.41
C ASN A 245 4.18 -25.34 -6.25
N GLY A 246 3.99 -25.96 -5.09
CA GLY A 246 4.92 -25.88 -3.95
C GLY A 246 4.88 -24.57 -3.18
N LEU A 247 3.84 -23.77 -3.36
CA LEU A 247 3.63 -22.53 -2.60
C LEU A 247 2.86 -22.83 -1.31
N ASN A 248 3.38 -22.37 -0.18
CA ASN A 248 2.69 -22.51 1.10
C ASN A 248 1.44 -21.63 1.11
N ILE A 249 0.28 -22.24 1.33
CA ILE A 249 -0.97 -21.52 1.56
C ILE A 249 -1.24 -21.37 3.05
N SER A 250 -2.22 -20.52 3.42
CA SER A 250 -2.66 -20.39 4.82
C SER A 250 -2.96 -21.78 5.41
N PRO A 251 -2.44 -22.11 6.62
CA PRO A 251 -2.76 -23.39 7.27
C PRO A 251 -4.21 -23.49 7.75
N PHE A 252 -4.96 -22.38 7.73
CA PHE A 252 -6.38 -22.36 7.97
C PHE A 252 -7.11 -21.82 6.73
N VAL A 253 -7.83 -22.68 6.06
CA VAL A 253 -8.72 -22.38 4.94
C VAL A 253 -10.02 -23.08 5.20
N ARG A 254 -11.10 -22.34 5.45
CA ARG A 254 -12.41 -22.89 5.77
C ARG A 254 -13.45 -22.45 4.75
N PRO A 255 -13.96 -23.37 3.90
CA PRO A 255 -15.14 -23.11 3.07
C PRO A 255 -16.38 -22.95 3.94
N ALA A 256 -17.26 -22.03 3.57
CA ALA A 256 -18.54 -21.79 4.22
C ALA A 256 -19.62 -21.51 3.16
N GLN A 257 -20.78 -22.16 3.32
CA GLN A 257 -21.90 -22.02 2.38
C GLN A 257 -22.79 -20.81 2.72
N THR A 258 -22.73 -20.36 3.96
CA THR A 258 -23.48 -19.20 4.44
C THR A 258 -22.58 -18.25 5.23
N ILE A 259 -23.04 -17.03 5.44
CA ILE A 259 -22.26 -16.06 6.21
C ILE A 259 -22.18 -16.43 7.69
N GLU A 260 -23.20 -17.13 8.22
CA GLU A 260 -23.20 -17.63 9.60
C GLU A 260 -22.15 -18.71 9.82
N GLU A 261 -21.94 -19.58 8.82
CA GLU A 261 -20.83 -20.55 8.83
C GLU A 261 -19.48 -19.86 8.76
N ALA A 262 -19.36 -18.80 7.95
CA ALA A 262 -18.15 -17.99 7.89
C ALA A 262 -17.84 -17.32 9.24
N LEU A 263 -18.85 -16.78 9.92
CA LEU A 263 -18.69 -16.20 11.26
C LEU A 263 -18.24 -17.24 12.30
N LYS A 264 -18.77 -18.48 12.24
CA LYS A 264 -18.27 -19.58 13.10
C LYS A 264 -16.79 -19.86 12.86
N ALA A 265 -16.35 -19.85 11.60
CA ALA A 265 -14.93 -20.02 11.27
C ALA A 265 -14.07 -18.84 11.75
N VAL A 266 -14.59 -17.61 11.73
CA VAL A 266 -13.92 -16.43 12.31
C VAL A 266 -13.73 -16.59 13.83
N HIS A 267 -14.77 -17.04 14.55
CA HIS A 267 -14.65 -17.32 16.00
C HIS A 267 -13.66 -18.45 16.31
N GLU A 268 -13.60 -19.50 15.47
CA GLU A 268 -12.57 -20.54 15.59
C GLU A 268 -11.15 -19.98 15.48
N ILE A 269 -10.93 -19.03 14.54
CA ILE A 269 -9.64 -18.34 14.39
C ILE A 269 -9.34 -17.51 15.64
N GLU A 270 -10.31 -16.76 16.16
CA GLU A 270 -10.12 -15.92 17.33
C GLU A 270 -9.70 -16.74 18.55
N GLN A 271 -10.35 -17.88 18.79
CA GLN A 271 -10.03 -18.79 19.91
C GLN A 271 -8.62 -19.40 19.79
N LYS A 272 -8.16 -19.65 18.55
CA LYS A 272 -6.84 -20.25 18.29
C LYS A 272 -5.70 -19.23 18.23
N ARG A 273 -5.99 -17.94 18.19
CA ARG A 273 -5.02 -16.87 17.98
C ARG A 273 -3.79 -16.99 18.87
N GLU A 274 -3.98 -17.24 20.16
CA GLU A 274 -2.89 -17.30 21.15
C GLU A 274 -2.04 -18.58 21.04
N THR A 275 -2.49 -19.59 20.29
CA THR A 275 -1.77 -20.88 20.12
C THR A 275 -0.93 -20.93 18.85
N LEU A 276 -1.02 -19.93 18.00
CA LEU A 276 -0.31 -19.89 16.73
C LEU A 276 1.16 -19.49 16.93
N ASP A 277 2.04 -20.11 16.19
CA ASP A 277 3.47 -19.74 16.15
C ASP A 277 3.76 -18.56 15.21
N PHE A 278 2.75 -17.79 14.83
CA PHE A 278 2.86 -16.56 14.03
C PHE A 278 1.74 -15.61 14.35
N LEU A 279 1.92 -14.33 14.01
CA LEU A 279 0.94 -13.29 14.31
C LEU A 279 -0.16 -13.23 13.23
N ILE A 280 -1.39 -13.04 13.70
CA ILE A 280 -2.55 -12.69 12.89
C ILE A 280 -3.24 -11.48 13.49
N ASP A 281 -3.78 -10.57 12.66
CA ASP A 281 -4.52 -9.39 13.10
C ASP A 281 -6.04 -9.54 12.87
N GLY A 282 -6.48 -10.73 12.46
CA GLY A 282 -7.88 -11.02 12.20
C GLY A 282 -8.10 -12.25 11.33
N ALA A 283 -9.25 -12.26 10.67
CA ALA A 283 -9.63 -13.23 9.65
C ALA A 283 -9.97 -12.50 8.34
N THR A 284 -9.81 -13.18 7.20
CA THR A 284 -10.30 -12.70 5.92
C THR A 284 -11.45 -13.54 5.44
N ILE A 285 -12.53 -12.91 4.99
CA ILE A 285 -13.69 -13.57 4.38
C ILE A 285 -13.72 -13.15 2.91
N LYS A 286 -13.70 -14.12 2.01
CA LYS A 286 -13.71 -13.91 0.57
C LYS A 286 -14.87 -14.66 -0.06
N ILE A 287 -15.57 -14.06 -1.02
CA ILE A 287 -16.53 -14.79 -1.84
C ILE A 287 -15.76 -15.79 -2.70
N THR A 288 -16.23 -17.03 -2.75
CA THR A 288 -15.51 -18.16 -3.34
C THR A 288 -15.50 -18.12 -4.88
N ASP A 289 -16.68 -17.88 -5.48
CA ASP A 289 -16.87 -17.91 -6.94
C ASP A 289 -16.20 -16.73 -7.65
N MET A 290 -15.36 -17.02 -8.64
CA MET A 290 -14.56 -16.00 -9.34
C MET A 290 -15.40 -15.11 -10.27
N ARG A 291 -16.45 -15.65 -10.90
CA ARG A 291 -17.36 -14.87 -11.75
C ARG A 291 -18.14 -13.86 -10.90
N THR A 292 -18.55 -14.29 -9.72
CA THR A 292 -19.21 -13.41 -8.74
C THR A 292 -18.26 -12.26 -8.32
N ARG A 293 -16.97 -12.53 -8.12
CA ARG A 293 -15.97 -11.49 -7.81
C ARG A 293 -15.83 -10.45 -8.93
N GLU A 294 -15.85 -10.89 -10.17
CA GLU A 294 -15.81 -10.00 -11.34
C GLU A 294 -17.01 -9.07 -11.39
N VAL A 295 -18.20 -9.58 -11.08
CA VAL A 295 -19.44 -8.78 -11.05
C VAL A 295 -19.46 -7.79 -9.90
N LEU A 296 -19.01 -8.20 -8.72
CA LEU A 296 -18.89 -7.31 -7.56
C LEU A 296 -17.84 -6.22 -7.78
N GLY A 297 -16.76 -6.56 -8.48
CA GLY A 297 -15.69 -5.63 -8.84
C GLY A 297 -14.94 -5.06 -7.64
N THR A 298 -14.38 -3.87 -7.84
CA THR A 298 -13.54 -3.18 -6.87
C THR A 298 -14.02 -1.75 -6.62
N THR A 299 -13.59 -1.17 -5.52
CA THR A 299 -13.57 0.28 -5.31
C THR A 299 -12.19 0.82 -5.70
N ASP A 300 -11.92 2.09 -5.51
CA ASP A 300 -10.59 2.67 -5.72
C ASP A 300 -9.52 2.11 -4.75
N LYS A 301 -9.95 1.53 -3.63
CA LYS A 301 -9.04 1.10 -2.53
C LYS A 301 -9.05 -0.39 -2.28
N PHE A 302 -10.17 -1.08 -2.46
CA PHE A 302 -10.33 -2.48 -2.08
C PHE A 302 -11.37 -3.21 -2.95
N PRO A 303 -11.25 -4.55 -3.07
CA PRO A 303 -12.25 -5.38 -3.73
C PRO A 303 -13.52 -5.50 -2.89
N ARG A 304 -14.70 -5.47 -3.54
CA ARG A 304 -15.99 -5.60 -2.84
C ARG A 304 -16.29 -7.02 -2.38
N TRP A 305 -15.65 -8.02 -2.98
CA TRP A 305 -15.86 -9.44 -2.74
C TRP A 305 -15.06 -10.00 -1.55
N SER A 306 -14.29 -9.18 -0.85
CA SER A 306 -13.54 -9.60 0.34
C SER A 306 -13.64 -8.57 1.45
N ILE A 307 -13.62 -9.05 2.68
CA ILE A 307 -13.59 -8.23 3.88
C ILE A 307 -12.64 -8.84 4.91
N ALA A 308 -11.95 -7.99 5.65
CA ALA A 308 -11.11 -8.40 6.77
C ALA A 308 -11.86 -8.12 8.08
N PHE A 309 -12.14 -9.15 8.85
CA PHE A 309 -12.59 -8.99 10.23
C PHE A 309 -11.38 -8.81 11.13
N LYS A 310 -11.28 -7.67 11.78
CA LYS A 310 -10.21 -7.38 12.72
C LYS A 310 -10.63 -7.71 14.14
N PHE A 311 -9.84 -8.56 14.80
CA PHE A 311 -10.06 -8.86 16.20
C PHE A 311 -9.91 -7.61 17.06
N PRO A 312 -10.60 -7.56 18.20
CA PRO A 312 -10.43 -6.48 19.16
C PRO A 312 -8.94 -6.27 19.47
N ALA A 313 -8.51 -5.02 19.40
CA ALA A 313 -7.14 -4.68 19.77
C ALA A 313 -6.92 -4.97 21.26
N GLN A 314 -5.77 -5.55 21.60
CA GLN A 314 -5.42 -5.74 23.01
C GLN A 314 -5.33 -4.39 23.70
N GLU A 315 -6.04 -4.29 24.81
CA GLU A 315 -6.04 -3.12 25.69
C GLU A 315 -5.18 -3.40 26.91
N THR A 316 -4.50 -2.40 27.39
CA THR A 316 -3.70 -2.47 28.63
C THR A 316 -3.83 -1.20 29.40
N VAL A 317 -3.48 -1.26 30.69
CA VAL A 317 -3.54 -0.13 31.59
C VAL A 317 -2.13 0.44 31.79
N THR A 318 -2.02 1.76 31.74
CA THR A 318 -0.79 2.47 32.06
C THR A 318 -1.07 3.86 32.62
N LYS A 319 -0.06 4.48 33.24
CA LYS A 319 -0.19 5.79 33.88
C LYS A 319 0.03 6.91 32.87
N LEU A 320 -0.88 7.91 32.85
CA LEU A 320 -0.69 9.15 32.09
C LEU A 320 0.26 10.08 32.86
N LEU A 321 1.42 10.40 32.28
CA LEU A 321 2.45 11.24 32.92
C LEU A 321 2.26 12.72 32.63
N LYS A 322 1.98 13.07 31.36
CA LYS A 322 1.75 14.45 30.90
C LYS A 322 1.08 14.48 29.55
N ILE A 323 0.57 15.64 29.16
CA ILE A 323 0.09 15.92 27.79
C ILE A 323 0.94 17.04 27.19
N THR A 324 1.31 16.88 25.92
CA THR A 324 1.87 17.94 25.07
C THR A 324 0.93 18.21 23.92
N TRP A 325 0.96 19.46 23.42
CA TRP A 325 0.14 19.85 22.28
C TRP A 325 1.05 20.02 21.06
N GLU A 326 0.85 19.15 20.08
CA GLU A 326 1.66 19.11 18.86
C GLU A 326 1.00 19.94 17.77
N VAL A 327 1.79 20.72 17.02
CA VAL A 327 1.31 21.57 15.95
C VAL A 327 1.57 20.88 14.62
N GLY A 328 0.50 20.54 13.91
CA GLY A 328 0.56 19.89 12.60
C GLY A 328 0.84 20.86 11.44
N ARG A 329 0.95 20.34 10.23
CA ARG A 329 1.23 21.07 8.99
C ARG A 329 0.29 22.24 8.71
N THR A 330 -0.99 22.09 9.03
CA THR A 330 -2.03 23.10 8.84
C THR A 330 -2.20 24.03 10.03
N GLY A 331 -1.33 23.95 11.03
CA GLY A 331 -1.48 24.67 12.29
C GLY A 331 -2.40 23.99 13.30
N LYS A 332 -3.08 22.90 12.95
CA LYS A 332 -3.95 22.14 13.86
C LYS A 332 -3.17 21.65 15.07
N LEU A 333 -3.69 21.93 16.28
CA LEU A 333 -3.17 21.39 17.53
C LEU A 333 -3.80 20.03 17.82
N THR A 334 -2.94 19.08 18.17
CA THR A 334 -3.35 17.72 18.57
C THR A 334 -2.71 17.38 19.90
N PRO A 335 -3.48 16.99 20.93
CA PRO A 335 -2.92 16.55 22.21
C PRO A 335 -2.26 15.19 22.08
N LEU A 336 -1.06 15.07 22.62
CA LEU A 336 -0.27 13.84 22.68
C LEU A 336 -0.02 13.47 24.15
N ALA A 337 -0.53 12.33 24.56
CA ALA A 337 -0.31 11.77 25.88
C ALA A 337 1.06 11.12 25.99
N HIS A 338 1.80 11.41 27.05
CA HIS A 338 3.01 10.71 27.45
C HIS A 338 2.67 9.74 28.56
N LEU A 339 3.04 8.48 28.39
CA LEU A 339 2.64 7.36 29.23
C LEU A 339 3.85 6.75 29.95
N SER A 340 3.60 6.12 31.11
CA SER A 340 4.54 5.15 31.61
C SER A 340 4.74 4.07 30.55
N PRO A 341 6.00 3.63 30.30
CA PRO A 341 6.24 2.62 29.27
C PRO A 341 5.45 1.36 29.55
N VAL A 342 4.69 0.89 28.58
CA VAL A 342 3.88 -0.33 28.66
C VAL A 342 4.03 -1.13 27.38
N ASP A 343 4.05 -2.45 27.49
CA ASP A 343 4.09 -3.33 26.32
C ASP A 343 2.67 -3.62 25.82
N ILE A 344 2.46 -3.47 24.51
CA ILE A 344 1.22 -3.85 23.83
C ILE A 344 1.60 -4.63 22.57
N CYS A 345 1.35 -5.94 22.56
CA CYS A 345 1.69 -6.84 21.46
C CYS A 345 3.18 -6.75 21.09
N GLY A 346 4.09 -6.82 22.06
CA GLY A 346 5.54 -6.77 21.84
C GLY A 346 6.07 -5.39 21.43
N VAL A 347 5.28 -4.33 21.55
CA VAL A 347 5.73 -2.96 21.27
C VAL A 347 5.64 -2.11 22.53
N THR A 348 6.77 -1.54 22.95
CA THR A 348 6.78 -0.61 24.10
C THR A 348 6.16 0.73 23.71
N VAL A 349 4.96 0.99 24.19
CA VAL A 349 4.22 2.23 24.01
C VAL A 349 4.58 3.22 25.11
N LYS A 350 4.96 4.45 24.72
CA LYS A 350 5.30 5.57 25.61
C LYS A 350 4.47 6.81 25.33
N ARG A 351 3.73 6.83 24.20
CA ARG A 351 2.90 7.96 23.76
C ARG A 351 1.64 7.44 23.10
N ALA A 352 0.53 8.15 23.27
CA ALA A 352 -0.75 7.83 22.64
C ALA A 352 -1.49 9.11 22.23
N THR A 353 -2.31 9.04 21.21
CA THR A 353 -3.13 10.17 20.74
C THR A 353 -4.36 10.37 21.62
N LEU A 354 -4.83 11.62 21.68
CA LEU A 354 -6.08 12.04 22.32
C LEU A 354 -6.93 12.93 21.38
N ASN A 355 -6.78 12.80 20.09
CA ASN A 355 -7.52 13.46 19.02
C ASN A 355 -7.72 14.99 19.16
N ASN A 356 -8.40 15.47 20.21
CA ASN A 356 -8.70 16.88 20.51
C ASN A 356 -9.05 17.06 21.99
N TYR A 357 -9.36 18.30 22.40
CA TYR A 357 -9.72 18.61 23.78
C TYR A 357 -11.06 18.00 24.21
N ASP A 358 -12.06 17.98 23.33
CA ASP A 358 -13.37 17.39 23.61
C ASP A 358 -13.26 15.88 23.87
N ASP A 359 -12.32 15.21 23.17
CA ASP A 359 -12.03 13.79 23.40
C ASP A 359 -11.39 13.58 24.80
N ILE A 360 -10.53 14.48 25.25
CA ILE A 360 -9.98 14.48 26.60
C ILE A 360 -11.10 14.60 27.64
N CYS A 361 -12.00 15.56 27.44
CA CYS A 361 -13.15 15.78 28.33
C CYS A 361 -14.07 14.56 28.36
N ARG A 362 -14.45 14.06 27.20
CA ARG A 362 -15.32 12.89 27.04
C ARG A 362 -14.76 11.65 27.72
N LYS A 363 -13.46 11.42 27.61
CA LYS A 363 -12.74 10.29 28.21
C LYS A 363 -12.35 10.54 29.67
N ARG A 364 -12.63 11.74 30.21
CA ARG A 364 -12.33 12.17 31.60
C ARG A 364 -10.88 11.95 32.00
N VAL A 365 -9.97 12.12 31.06
CA VAL A 365 -8.55 11.84 31.25
C VAL A 365 -7.91 12.89 32.14
N ARG A 366 -7.10 12.46 33.13
CA ARG A 366 -6.40 13.32 34.12
C ARG A 366 -4.91 12.98 34.15
N ILE A 367 -4.08 13.99 34.41
CA ILE A 367 -2.65 13.75 34.61
C ILE A 367 -2.45 12.93 35.89
N GLY A 368 -1.65 11.87 35.79
CA GLY A 368 -1.38 10.96 36.91
C GLY A 368 -2.39 9.82 37.06
N SER A 369 -3.51 9.80 36.32
CA SER A 369 -4.47 8.69 36.35
C SER A 369 -3.97 7.48 35.55
N GLU A 370 -4.53 6.32 35.87
CA GLU A 370 -4.43 5.13 35.04
C GLU A 370 -5.42 5.22 33.88
N VAL A 371 -4.96 4.86 32.69
CA VAL A 371 -5.72 4.96 31.44
C VAL A 371 -5.64 3.66 30.66
N TRP A 372 -6.77 3.28 30.05
CA TRP A 372 -6.81 2.22 29.07
C TRP A 372 -6.18 2.68 27.77
N VAL A 373 -5.23 1.90 27.25
CA VAL A 373 -4.52 2.18 26.01
C VAL A 373 -4.63 0.97 25.10
N ARG A 374 -4.94 1.21 23.82
CA ARG A 374 -4.88 0.21 22.75
C ARG A 374 -4.05 0.73 21.58
N ARG A 375 -3.67 -0.16 20.70
CA ARG A 375 -3.10 0.22 19.40
C ARG A 375 -4.19 0.19 18.33
N SER A 376 -4.68 1.37 17.95
CA SER A 376 -5.68 1.48 16.89
C SER A 376 -5.12 0.94 15.57
N ASN A 377 -5.84 0.03 14.92
CA ASN A 377 -5.40 -0.72 13.73
C ASN A 377 -4.03 -1.40 13.90
N ASP A 378 -3.68 -1.81 15.12
CA ASP A 378 -2.39 -2.39 15.51
C ASP A 378 -1.15 -1.51 15.25
N VAL A 379 -1.35 -0.21 15.02
CA VAL A 379 -0.28 0.74 14.67
C VAL A 379 -0.21 1.93 15.60
N ILE A 380 -1.30 2.70 15.74
CA ILE A 380 -1.31 3.99 16.47
C ILE A 380 -1.84 3.78 17.90
N PRO A 381 -1.03 4.06 18.95
CA PRO A 381 -1.53 4.02 20.30
C PRO A 381 -2.58 5.12 20.56
N GLU A 382 -3.67 4.73 21.18
CA GLU A 382 -4.82 5.58 21.50
C GLU A 382 -5.26 5.36 22.95
N ILE A 383 -5.57 6.43 23.66
CA ILE A 383 -6.21 6.34 24.97
C ILE A 383 -7.70 6.09 24.77
N MET A 384 -8.24 5.09 25.46
CA MET A 384 -9.67 4.73 25.40
C MET A 384 -10.48 5.43 26.47
N GLY A 385 -9.91 5.65 27.64
CA GLY A 385 -10.54 6.31 28.78
C GLY A 385 -9.70 6.17 30.05
N VAL A 386 -10.15 6.78 31.13
CA VAL A 386 -9.56 6.61 32.45
C VAL A 386 -10.03 5.28 33.06
N VAL A 387 -9.15 4.61 33.80
CA VAL A 387 -9.53 3.50 34.68
C VAL A 387 -10.18 4.09 35.90
N TRP A 388 -11.42 3.77 36.15
CA TRP A 388 -12.18 4.25 37.30
C TRP A 388 -12.84 3.08 38.00
N ASP A 389 -12.48 2.88 39.25
CA ASP A 389 -12.96 1.81 40.14
C ASP A 389 -13.75 2.33 41.35
N GLY A 390 -13.94 3.67 41.41
CA GLY A 390 -14.72 4.34 42.44
C GLY A 390 -16.24 4.26 42.17
N GLU A 391 -17.01 4.59 43.23
CA GLU A 391 -18.48 4.71 43.10
C GLU A 391 -18.83 6.01 42.36
N GLY A 392 -19.78 5.90 41.43
CA GLY A 392 -20.25 7.03 40.61
C GLY A 392 -19.44 7.29 39.35
N GLU A 393 -19.56 8.52 38.81
CA GLU A 393 -18.84 8.91 37.61
C GLU A 393 -17.40 9.38 37.94
N ALA A 394 -16.47 9.01 37.03
CA ALA A 394 -15.08 9.51 37.15
C ALA A 394 -15.05 11.05 37.17
N PRO A 395 -14.13 11.65 37.96
CA PRO A 395 -13.98 13.11 37.99
C PRO A 395 -13.72 13.73 36.63
N GLU A 396 -14.16 14.97 36.43
CA GLU A 396 -13.84 15.71 35.19
C GLU A 396 -12.34 15.91 35.00
N THR A 397 -11.93 16.16 33.75
CA THR A 397 -10.52 16.41 33.45
C THR A 397 -10.00 17.68 34.11
N ASP A 398 -8.72 17.65 34.56
CA ASP A 398 -7.96 18.80 35.02
C ASP A 398 -7.06 19.41 33.92
N ILE A 399 -7.11 18.85 32.72
CA ILE A 399 -6.29 19.27 31.58
C ILE A 399 -6.96 20.44 30.89
N GLN A 400 -6.19 21.51 30.69
CA GLN A 400 -6.66 22.70 29.95
C GLN A 400 -5.94 22.80 28.61
N PRO A 401 -6.65 23.23 27.53
CA PRO A 401 -6.02 23.52 26.25
C PRO A 401 -5.11 24.77 26.39
N PRO A 402 -4.04 24.87 25.59
CA PRO A 402 -3.21 26.07 25.59
C PRO A 402 -3.97 27.26 25.01
N THR A 403 -3.68 28.45 25.55
CA THR A 403 -4.24 29.73 25.08
C THR A 403 -3.42 30.34 23.94
N VAL A 404 -2.14 29.97 23.85
CA VAL A 404 -1.21 30.38 22.81
C VAL A 404 -0.50 29.17 22.22
N CYS A 405 -0.01 29.29 20.99
CA CYS A 405 0.71 28.22 20.33
C CYS A 405 1.96 27.80 21.12
N PRO A 406 2.09 26.54 21.51
CA PRO A 406 3.23 26.08 22.33
C PRO A 406 4.56 26.13 21.57
N ALA A 407 4.53 26.27 20.23
CA ALA A 407 5.74 26.29 19.41
C ALA A 407 6.21 27.69 19.03
N CYS A 408 5.31 28.67 18.86
CA CYS A 408 5.68 30.01 18.41
C CYS A 408 5.07 31.14 19.22
N GLY A 409 4.26 30.85 20.26
CA GLY A 409 3.59 31.86 21.08
C GLY A 409 2.45 32.62 20.41
N GLY A 410 2.16 32.34 19.15
CA GLY A 410 1.08 33.00 18.41
C GLY A 410 -0.32 32.64 18.91
N GLU A 411 -1.30 33.42 18.52
CA GLU A 411 -2.70 33.21 18.87
C GLU A 411 -3.22 31.87 18.35
N LEU A 412 -4.13 31.26 19.12
CA LEU A 412 -4.85 30.05 18.74
C LEU A 412 -6.31 30.38 18.52
N VAL A 413 -6.86 29.91 17.39
CA VAL A 413 -8.25 30.15 17.03
C VAL A 413 -8.97 28.83 16.71
N LYS A 414 -10.30 28.83 16.85
CA LYS A 414 -11.16 27.85 16.23
C LYS A 414 -11.57 28.38 14.86
N LEU A 415 -11.36 27.61 13.78
CA LEU A 415 -11.73 28.04 12.42
C LEU A 415 -13.25 28.10 12.20
N ARG A 416 -14.02 27.43 13.08
CA ARG A 416 -15.49 27.42 13.09
C ARG A 416 -15.93 27.50 14.56
N GLU A 417 -17.03 28.18 14.84
CA GLU A 417 -17.54 28.34 16.21
C GLU A 417 -17.83 27.00 16.89
N ASP A 418 -18.38 26.03 16.14
CA ASP A 418 -18.63 24.66 16.57
C ASP A 418 -17.41 23.73 16.44
N GLY A 419 -16.26 24.27 16.05
CA GLY A 419 -15.04 23.51 15.81
C GLY A 419 -14.41 22.98 17.08
N VAL A 420 -14.02 21.69 17.08
CA VAL A 420 -13.38 20.99 18.20
C VAL A 420 -11.84 21.13 18.22
N HIS A 421 -11.27 21.77 17.20
CA HIS A 421 -9.82 21.89 17.04
C HIS A 421 -9.36 23.33 17.15
N LEU A 422 -8.20 23.51 17.81
CA LEU A 422 -7.47 24.77 17.84
C LEU A 422 -6.43 24.81 16.72
N PHE A 423 -6.23 26.00 16.13
CA PHE A 423 -5.29 26.21 15.04
C PHE A 423 -4.37 27.40 15.35
N CYS A 424 -3.10 27.26 15.07
CA CYS A 424 -2.12 28.33 15.03
C CYS A 424 -2.09 28.91 13.60
N LEU A 425 -2.47 30.17 13.45
CA LEU A 425 -2.50 30.84 12.15
C LEU A 425 -1.13 31.37 11.69
N ASN A 426 -0.09 31.29 12.52
CA ASN A 426 1.24 31.74 12.17
C ASN A 426 1.90 30.75 11.16
N ARG A 427 1.60 30.93 9.88
CA ARG A 427 2.10 30.05 8.81
C ARG A 427 3.56 30.29 8.46
N THR A 428 4.09 31.50 8.71
CA THR A 428 5.42 31.92 8.23
C THR A 428 6.55 31.56 9.17
N SER A 429 6.34 31.68 10.49
CA SER A 429 7.42 31.50 11.48
C SER A 429 7.15 30.42 12.52
N CYS A 430 6.03 29.73 12.46
CA CYS A 430 5.79 28.58 13.32
C CYS A 430 6.62 27.36 12.83
N ARG A 431 7.70 27.07 13.58
CA ARG A 431 8.68 26.04 13.22
C ARG A 431 8.07 24.69 12.82
N PRO A 432 7.16 24.05 13.61
CA PRO A 432 6.56 22.77 13.22
C PRO A 432 5.78 22.84 11.91
N GLN A 433 5.05 23.94 11.67
CA GLN A 433 4.30 24.12 10.42
C GLN A 433 5.22 24.23 9.21
N ALA A 434 6.28 25.03 9.30
CA ALA A 434 7.26 25.20 8.22
C ALA A 434 7.95 23.86 7.87
N ILE A 435 8.43 23.14 8.90
CA ILE A 435 9.06 21.83 8.72
C ILE A 435 8.10 20.83 8.07
N ALA A 436 6.87 20.74 8.56
CA ALA A 436 5.89 19.79 8.06
C ALA A 436 5.45 20.12 6.62
N ARG A 437 5.38 21.40 6.23
CA ARG A 437 5.09 21.83 4.85
C ARG A 437 6.24 21.51 3.91
N MET A 438 7.48 21.75 4.30
CA MET A 438 8.65 21.38 3.50
C MET A 438 8.73 19.86 3.30
N ALA A 439 8.50 19.08 4.36
CA ALA A 439 8.50 17.63 4.28
C ALA A 439 7.33 17.10 3.41
N HIS A 440 6.16 17.74 3.45
CA HIS A 440 5.03 17.42 2.58
C HIS A 440 5.33 17.73 1.12
N PHE A 441 5.88 18.90 0.84
CA PHE A 441 6.31 19.30 -0.50
C PHE A 441 7.27 18.29 -1.12
N ALA A 442 8.29 17.90 -0.35
CA ALA A 442 9.33 16.95 -0.79
C ALA A 442 8.89 15.49 -0.79
N SER A 443 7.69 15.18 -0.30
CA SER A 443 7.21 13.80 -0.17
C SER A 443 7.10 13.09 -1.52
N ARG A 444 7.11 11.74 -1.50
CA ARG A 444 6.96 10.89 -2.70
C ARG A 444 5.68 11.18 -3.51
N GLN A 445 4.61 11.63 -2.87
CA GLN A 445 3.37 11.99 -3.54
C GLN A 445 3.37 13.43 -4.08
N GLY A 446 4.30 14.26 -3.62
CA GLY A 446 4.55 15.62 -4.08
C GLY A 446 5.70 15.66 -5.07
N MET A 447 6.74 16.42 -4.74
CA MET A 447 7.90 16.65 -5.63
C MET A 447 8.92 15.51 -5.63
N ASP A 448 8.69 14.45 -4.87
CA ASP A 448 9.52 13.23 -4.78
C ASP A 448 11.03 13.50 -4.61
N ILE A 449 11.37 14.41 -3.70
CA ILE A 449 12.76 14.75 -3.40
C ILE A 449 13.30 13.71 -2.42
N GLU A 450 13.97 12.69 -2.94
CA GLU A 450 14.58 11.66 -2.12
C GLU A 450 15.59 12.28 -1.13
N THR A 451 15.83 11.60 -0.01
CA THR A 451 16.73 12.07 1.07
C THR A 451 16.24 13.27 1.90
N PHE A 452 15.15 13.94 1.51
CA PHE A 452 14.58 15.06 2.25
C PHE A 452 13.46 14.61 3.20
N SER A 453 13.81 14.36 4.45
CA SER A 453 12.90 13.93 5.52
C SER A 453 12.46 15.09 6.41
N THR A 454 11.47 14.88 7.28
CA THR A 454 11.08 15.84 8.34
C THR A 454 12.28 16.23 9.21
N ARG A 455 13.21 15.29 9.48
CA ARG A 455 14.44 15.57 10.23
C ARG A 455 15.37 16.50 9.46
N THR A 456 15.50 16.27 8.15
CA THR A 456 16.29 17.14 7.26
C THR A 456 15.68 18.53 7.18
N ALA A 457 14.36 18.63 7.03
CA ALA A 457 13.64 19.91 7.06
C ALA A 457 13.86 20.67 8.36
N GLY A 458 13.85 19.98 9.52
CA GLY A 458 14.15 20.58 10.82
C GLY A 458 15.58 21.13 10.89
N LEU A 459 16.56 20.36 10.44
CA LEU A 459 17.96 20.79 10.38
C LEU A 459 18.14 22.03 9.50
N PHE A 460 17.50 22.06 8.33
CA PHE A 460 17.58 23.21 7.41
C PHE A 460 16.89 24.46 7.96
N TYR A 461 15.78 24.26 8.64
CA TYR A 461 15.10 25.37 9.33
C TYR A 461 16.00 26.00 10.39
N ASP A 462 16.65 25.17 11.23
CA ASP A 462 17.42 25.62 12.39
C ASP A 462 18.79 26.19 11.97
N GLU A 463 19.51 25.53 11.04
CA GLU A 463 20.91 25.83 10.75
C GLU A 463 21.10 26.66 9.47
N LEU A 464 20.23 26.51 8.46
CA LEU A 464 20.35 27.21 7.18
C LEU A 464 19.36 28.38 7.01
N GLY A 465 18.43 28.55 7.97
CA GLY A 465 17.41 29.59 7.88
C GLY A 465 16.35 29.35 6.80
N VAL A 466 16.21 28.11 6.29
CA VAL A 466 15.18 27.72 5.33
C VAL A 466 13.79 27.80 5.99
N ARG A 467 12.85 28.53 5.38
CA ARG A 467 11.51 28.78 5.92
C ARG A 467 10.40 28.21 5.06
N SER A 468 10.64 28.00 3.78
CA SER A 468 9.67 27.48 2.81
C SER A 468 10.32 26.50 1.85
N ALA A 469 9.51 25.72 1.15
CA ALA A 469 10.02 24.80 0.14
C ALA A 469 10.68 25.51 -1.05
N ALA A 470 10.30 26.77 -1.35
CA ALA A 470 10.95 27.54 -2.38
C ALA A 470 12.43 27.85 -2.05
N ASP A 471 12.79 27.94 -0.76
CA ASP A 471 14.17 28.17 -0.33
C ASP A 471 15.08 26.98 -0.64
N LEU A 472 14.53 25.77 -0.81
CA LEU A 472 15.29 24.55 -1.11
C LEU A 472 16.02 24.64 -2.45
N TYR A 473 15.49 25.39 -3.40
CA TYR A 473 16.08 25.59 -4.72
C TYR A 473 17.19 26.69 -4.74
N HIS A 474 17.38 27.35 -3.59
CA HIS A 474 18.39 28.41 -3.42
C HIS A 474 19.41 28.08 -2.31
N LEU A 475 19.59 26.78 -2.00
CA LEU A 475 20.55 26.35 -0.99
C LEU A 475 22.00 26.68 -1.36
N ASP A 476 22.75 27.18 -0.38
CA ASP A 476 24.18 27.40 -0.47
C ASP A 476 24.92 26.06 -0.25
N ARG A 477 25.68 25.61 -1.27
CA ARG A 477 26.37 24.32 -1.24
C ARG A 477 27.40 24.23 -0.12
N GLU A 478 28.15 25.28 0.12
CA GLU A 478 29.25 25.30 1.11
C GLU A 478 28.66 25.15 2.51
N LYS A 479 27.56 25.90 2.81
CA LYS A 479 26.86 25.81 4.06
C LYS A 479 26.20 24.43 4.27
N LEU A 480 25.67 23.83 3.20
CA LEU A 480 25.05 22.51 3.26
C LEU A 480 26.08 21.43 3.60
N VAL A 481 27.24 21.42 2.94
CA VAL A 481 28.31 20.44 3.18
C VAL A 481 28.89 20.56 4.59
N ALA A 482 28.93 21.78 5.15
CA ALA A 482 29.40 22.04 6.49
C ALA A 482 28.46 21.53 7.61
N LEU A 483 27.21 21.19 7.29
CA LEU A 483 26.27 20.68 8.29
C LEU A 483 26.68 19.31 8.83
N LYS A 484 26.54 19.15 10.14
CA LYS A 484 26.79 17.86 10.79
C LYS A 484 25.89 16.75 10.24
N GLY A 485 26.51 15.70 9.66
CA GLY A 485 25.80 14.56 9.05
C GLY A 485 25.39 14.81 7.60
N PHE A 486 25.82 15.92 7.00
CA PHE A 486 25.88 16.15 5.57
C PHE A 486 27.35 16.14 5.12
N GLY A 487 27.66 15.47 4.06
CA GLY A 487 28.97 15.50 3.40
C GLY A 487 28.76 15.71 1.91
N GLU A 488 29.81 15.82 1.13
CA GLU A 488 29.77 16.08 -0.32
C GLU A 488 28.78 15.16 -1.05
N LYS A 489 28.89 13.82 -0.87
CA LYS A 489 28.02 12.84 -1.54
C LYS A 489 26.53 13.05 -1.25
N LYS A 490 26.19 13.40 0.00
CA LYS A 490 24.79 13.63 0.38
C LYS A 490 24.27 14.95 -0.16
N ALA A 491 25.10 15.97 -0.19
CA ALA A 491 24.79 17.25 -0.80
C ALA A 491 24.58 17.10 -2.30
N GLU A 492 25.49 16.41 -3.01
CA GLU A 492 25.35 16.11 -4.44
C GLU A 492 24.05 15.38 -4.76
N LYS A 493 23.73 14.32 -3.99
CA LYS A 493 22.46 13.61 -4.18
C LYS A 493 21.26 14.53 -3.98
N LEU A 494 21.25 15.37 -2.95
CA LEU A 494 20.15 16.31 -2.71
C LEU A 494 20.00 17.33 -3.85
N PHE A 495 21.09 17.92 -4.33
CA PHE A 495 21.05 18.87 -5.46
C PHE A 495 20.56 18.19 -6.75
N ALA A 496 20.97 16.95 -7.00
CA ALA A 496 20.48 16.17 -8.15
C ALA A 496 18.96 15.92 -8.04
N GLU A 497 18.46 15.57 -6.85
CA GLU A 497 17.02 15.39 -6.62
C GLU A 497 16.24 16.71 -6.75
N LEU A 498 16.78 17.83 -6.27
CA LEU A 498 16.18 19.15 -6.45
C LEU A 498 16.11 19.56 -7.93
N GLU A 499 17.18 19.34 -8.71
CA GLU A 499 17.15 19.60 -10.15
C GLU A 499 16.14 18.72 -10.88
N LYS A 500 16.11 17.41 -10.56
CA LYS A 500 15.13 16.46 -11.10
C LYS A 500 13.69 16.90 -10.79
N SER A 501 13.43 17.39 -9.57
CA SER A 501 12.10 17.82 -9.14
C SER A 501 11.58 19.08 -9.82
N LYS A 502 12.42 19.82 -10.54
CA LYS A 502 11.98 21.01 -11.30
C LYS A 502 11.06 20.63 -12.47
N ASP A 503 11.29 19.49 -13.10
CA ASP A 503 10.40 18.94 -14.12
C ASP A 503 9.45 17.95 -13.45
N CYS A 504 8.24 18.40 -13.14
CA CYS A 504 7.27 17.65 -12.35
C CYS A 504 5.90 17.64 -13.03
N GLU A 505 5.09 16.64 -12.64
CA GLU A 505 3.70 16.54 -13.03
C GLU A 505 2.88 17.65 -12.34
N LEU A 506 1.94 18.24 -13.08
CA LEU A 506 1.15 19.37 -12.56
C LEU A 506 0.24 18.96 -11.39
N ASP A 507 -0.28 17.74 -11.38
CA ASP A 507 -1.07 17.20 -10.27
C ASP A 507 -0.20 16.93 -9.02
N ALA A 508 1.04 16.45 -9.21
CA ALA A 508 2.00 16.28 -8.14
C ALA A 508 2.40 17.64 -7.54
N PHE A 509 2.61 18.64 -8.37
CA PHE A 509 2.87 20.01 -7.94
C PHE A 509 1.69 20.59 -7.14
N LEU A 510 0.46 20.43 -7.65
CA LEU A 510 -0.75 20.90 -6.97
C LEU A 510 -0.91 20.23 -5.59
N PHE A 511 -0.64 18.95 -5.49
CA PHE A 511 -0.62 18.25 -4.21
C PHE A 511 0.51 18.78 -3.30
N ALA A 512 1.71 19.01 -3.85
CA ALA A 512 2.91 19.40 -3.10
C ALA A 512 2.78 20.80 -2.47
N ILE A 513 2.14 21.78 -3.12
CA ILE A 513 1.92 23.12 -2.56
C ILE A 513 0.99 23.11 -1.35
N GLY A 514 0.24 22.02 -1.15
CA GLY A 514 -0.45 21.70 0.10
C GLY A 514 -1.71 22.46 0.38
N ILE A 515 -2.52 22.74 -0.64
CA ILE A 515 -3.86 23.31 -0.50
C ILE A 515 -4.69 22.43 0.45
N PRO A 516 -5.37 23.00 1.44
CA PRO A 516 -6.23 22.22 2.35
C PRO A 516 -7.29 21.41 1.59
N ASN A 517 -7.62 20.23 2.09
CA ASN A 517 -8.63 19.31 1.54
C ASN A 517 -8.32 18.75 0.14
N ILE A 518 -7.17 19.04 -0.46
CA ILE A 518 -6.74 18.46 -1.73
C ILE A 518 -5.82 17.26 -1.48
N GLY A 519 -6.31 16.08 -1.87
CA GLY A 519 -5.54 14.86 -1.96
C GLY A 519 -4.94 14.64 -3.36
N LYS A 520 -4.12 13.60 -3.53
CA LYS A 520 -3.51 13.27 -4.84
C LYS A 520 -4.56 13.05 -5.94
N LYS A 521 -5.64 12.30 -5.64
CA LYS A 521 -6.73 12.07 -6.63
C LYS A 521 -7.39 13.39 -7.03
N THR A 522 -7.79 14.21 -6.06
CA THR A 522 -8.42 15.50 -6.31
C THR A 522 -7.50 16.43 -7.12
N ALA A 523 -6.20 16.43 -6.82
CA ALA A 523 -5.22 17.19 -7.59
C ALA A 523 -5.17 16.72 -9.06
N TYR A 524 -5.19 15.41 -9.28
CA TYR A 524 -5.22 14.82 -10.62
C TYR A 524 -6.50 15.20 -11.37
N ASP A 525 -7.69 15.03 -10.75
CA ASP A 525 -8.98 15.32 -11.37
C ASP A 525 -9.12 16.81 -11.74
N LEU A 526 -8.65 17.71 -10.86
CA LEU A 526 -8.59 19.15 -11.11
C LEU A 526 -7.69 19.48 -12.30
N MET A 527 -6.49 18.89 -12.35
CA MET A 527 -5.55 19.19 -13.44
C MET A 527 -5.96 18.57 -14.76
N ALA A 528 -6.62 17.42 -14.73
CA ALA A 528 -7.24 16.82 -15.90
C ALA A 528 -8.38 17.70 -16.49
N HIS A 529 -9.10 18.44 -15.62
CA HIS A 529 -10.18 19.33 -16.03
C HIS A 529 -9.67 20.69 -16.52
N PHE A 530 -8.79 21.37 -15.74
CA PHE A 530 -8.36 22.74 -16.02
C PHE A 530 -7.15 22.80 -16.96
N GLY A 531 -6.35 21.75 -17.06
CA GLY A 531 -5.22 21.65 -17.97
C GLY A 531 -4.00 22.52 -17.62
N THR A 532 -4.18 23.66 -16.96
CA THR A 532 -3.08 24.55 -16.55
C THR A 532 -3.26 25.07 -15.13
N LEU A 533 -2.16 25.48 -14.51
CA LEU A 533 -2.18 26.07 -13.17
C LEU A 533 -2.91 27.43 -13.20
N GLU A 534 -2.69 28.23 -14.23
CA GLU A 534 -3.31 29.55 -14.40
C GLU A 534 -4.83 29.43 -14.52
N ALA A 535 -5.33 28.44 -15.27
CA ALA A 535 -6.78 28.20 -15.40
C ALA A 535 -7.38 27.83 -14.03
N LEU A 536 -6.72 26.96 -13.26
CA LEU A 536 -7.15 26.61 -11.90
C LEU A 536 -7.13 27.82 -10.97
N MET A 537 -6.07 28.62 -11.01
CA MET A 537 -5.94 29.82 -10.16
C MET A 537 -6.99 30.89 -10.44
N GLY A 538 -7.51 30.94 -11.68
CA GLY A 538 -8.58 31.87 -12.11
C GLY A 538 -9.99 31.32 -12.01
N ALA A 539 -10.15 30.03 -11.64
CA ALA A 539 -11.45 29.38 -11.62
C ALA A 539 -12.36 29.91 -10.50
N SER A 540 -13.64 30.07 -10.80
CA SER A 540 -14.68 30.36 -9.81
C SER A 540 -15.06 29.13 -8.99
N GLU A 541 -15.65 29.32 -7.81
CA GLU A 541 -16.13 28.19 -6.99
C GLU A 541 -17.11 27.29 -7.74
N GLN A 542 -17.95 27.89 -8.63
CA GLN A 542 -18.92 27.11 -9.40
C GLN A 542 -18.21 26.19 -10.42
N GLU A 543 -17.22 26.68 -11.14
CA GLU A 543 -16.43 25.88 -12.08
C GLU A 543 -15.66 24.77 -11.37
N LEU A 544 -15.20 25.03 -10.15
CA LEU A 544 -14.53 24.02 -9.33
C LEU A 544 -15.48 22.91 -8.87
N VAL A 545 -16.72 23.25 -8.49
CA VAL A 545 -17.74 22.27 -8.05
C VAL A 545 -18.24 21.41 -9.22
N ASP A 546 -18.13 21.87 -10.46
CA ASP A 546 -18.49 21.10 -11.65
C ASP A 546 -17.50 19.93 -11.93
N VAL A 547 -16.34 19.91 -11.27
CA VAL A 547 -15.39 18.80 -11.33
C VAL A 547 -15.89 17.64 -10.45
N GLU A 548 -15.86 16.42 -10.98
CA GLU A 548 -16.29 15.21 -10.26
C GLU A 548 -15.53 15.05 -8.93
N ASP A 549 -16.21 14.72 -7.85
CA ASP A 549 -15.68 14.58 -6.49
C ASP A 549 -15.18 15.89 -5.83
N VAL A 550 -15.40 17.06 -6.43
CA VAL A 550 -15.10 18.36 -5.84
C VAL A 550 -16.37 18.99 -5.27
N GLY A 551 -16.48 18.99 -3.95
CA GLY A 551 -17.58 19.66 -3.24
C GLY A 551 -17.25 21.13 -2.86
N GLY A 552 -18.24 21.87 -2.38
CA GLY A 552 -18.07 23.29 -2.00
C GLY A 552 -16.94 23.56 -0.99
N ILE A 553 -16.65 22.64 -0.07
CA ILE A 553 -15.54 22.78 0.89
C ILE A 553 -14.17 22.76 0.17
N VAL A 554 -14.00 21.91 -0.82
CA VAL A 554 -12.76 21.81 -1.60
C VAL A 554 -12.63 23.04 -2.51
N ALA A 555 -13.72 23.42 -3.18
CA ALA A 555 -13.77 24.62 -4.02
C ALA A 555 -13.39 25.89 -3.23
N ALA A 556 -14.01 26.11 -2.07
CA ALA A 556 -13.67 27.21 -1.18
C ALA A 556 -12.18 27.17 -0.74
N SER A 557 -11.65 25.99 -0.42
CA SER A 557 -10.23 25.85 -0.04
C SER A 557 -9.27 26.27 -1.17
N ILE A 558 -9.63 26.02 -2.43
CA ILE A 558 -8.82 26.41 -3.59
C ILE A 558 -8.87 27.93 -3.80
N THR A 559 -10.07 28.50 -3.82
CA THR A 559 -10.25 29.95 -4.03
C THR A 559 -9.62 30.76 -2.91
N GLU A 560 -9.81 30.37 -1.65
CA GLU A 560 -9.16 31.01 -0.50
C GLU A 560 -7.63 30.89 -0.56
N TYR A 561 -7.10 29.72 -0.95
CA TYR A 561 -5.65 29.53 -1.06
C TYR A 561 -5.02 30.49 -2.07
N PHE A 562 -5.61 30.62 -3.26
CA PHE A 562 -5.08 31.50 -4.30
C PHE A 562 -5.50 32.98 -4.14
N ALA A 563 -6.49 33.30 -3.29
CA ALA A 563 -6.79 34.69 -2.89
C ALA A 563 -5.69 35.22 -1.93
N ASP A 564 -5.03 34.35 -1.15
CA ASP A 564 -3.98 34.73 -0.22
C ASP A 564 -2.68 35.09 -0.99
N GLU A 565 -2.19 36.33 -0.79
CA GLU A 565 -0.99 36.84 -1.47
C GLU A 565 0.30 36.07 -1.08
N GLU A 566 0.39 35.57 0.16
CA GLU A 566 1.57 34.79 0.59
C GLU A 566 1.64 33.46 -0.16
N ASN A 567 0.51 32.79 -0.32
CA ASN A 567 0.45 31.56 -1.09
C ASN A 567 0.78 31.80 -2.56
N ARG A 568 0.26 32.88 -3.18
CA ARG A 568 0.63 33.23 -4.55
C ARG A 568 2.12 33.55 -4.70
N ARG A 569 2.70 34.31 -3.76
CA ARG A 569 4.14 34.57 -3.73
C ARG A 569 4.94 33.29 -3.60
N PHE A 570 4.49 32.36 -2.77
CA PHE A 570 5.14 31.07 -2.61
C PHE A 570 5.14 30.28 -3.93
N VAL A 571 4.02 30.16 -4.61
CA VAL A 571 3.91 29.51 -5.93
C VAL A 571 4.81 30.19 -6.95
N ASN A 572 4.75 31.52 -7.06
CA ASN A 572 5.60 32.28 -8.00
C ASN A 572 7.10 32.06 -7.74
N ARG A 573 7.53 32.05 -6.48
CA ARG A 573 8.93 31.77 -6.12
C ARG A 573 9.39 30.37 -6.54
N LEU A 574 8.51 29.36 -6.52
CA LEU A 574 8.80 28.03 -7.04
C LEU A 574 8.99 28.06 -8.56
N LEU A 575 8.11 28.73 -9.28
CA LEU A 575 8.19 28.88 -10.74
C LEU A 575 9.44 29.69 -11.16
N GLU A 576 9.76 30.79 -10.44
CA GLU A 576 11.00 31.59 -10.63
C GLU A 576 12.27 30.80 -10.34
N ALA A 577 12.23 29.83 -9.39
CA ALA A 577 13.33 28.93 -9.12
C ALA A 577 13.54 27.86 -10.22
N GLY A 578 12.69 27.87 -11.25
CA GLY A 578 12.77 27.00 -12.40
C GLY A 578 11.94 25.70 -12.28
N VAL A 579 11.00 25.61 -11.33
CA VAL A 579 10.05 24.52 -11.30
C VAL A 579 9.06 24.68 -12.45
N ARG A 580 8.89 23.65 -13.25
CA ARG A 580 8.08 23.62 -14.48
C ARG A 580 7.03 22.52 -14.38
N PRO A 581 5.91 22.78 -13.70
CA PRO A 581 4.82 21.81 -13.64
C PRO A 581 4.23 21.63 -15.05
N GLN A 582 4.27 20.39 -15.54
CA GLN A 582 3.71 20.05 -16.85
C GLN A 582 2.47 19.20 -16.66
N VAL A 583 1.46 19.46 -17.47
CA VAL A 583 0.38 18.48 -17.60
C VAL A 583 1.03 17.18 -18.04
N HIS A 584 0.63 16.07 -17.45
CA HIS A 584 0.90 14.79 -18.09
C HIS A 584 0.68 15.00 -19.59
N ALA A 585 1.73 14.94 -20.37
CA ALA A 585 1.55 14.70 -21.78
C ALA A 585 0.75 13.40 -21.78
N GLN A 586 -0.56 13.51 -21.99
CA GLN A 586 -1.33 12.39 -22.48
C GLN A 586 -0.46 11.97 -23.66
N GLN A 587 0.33 10.88 -23.47
CA GLN A 587 1.05 10.28 -24.58
C GLN A 587 0.00 10.13 -25.66
N ASP A 588 0.05 11.04 -26.63
CA ASP A 588 -0.93 11.24 -27.68
C ASP A 588 -2.25 10.54 -27.34
N ALA A 589 -3.13 11.18 -26.57
CA ALA A 589 -4.49 10.71 -26.46
C ALA A 589 -5.01 10.80 -27.90
N GLY A 590 -4.98 9.67 -28.58
CA GLY A 590 -5.47 9.59 -29.92
C GLY A 590 -6.90 10.14 -29.88
N THR A 591 -7.25 11.07 -30.71
CA THR A 591 -8.60 11.66 -30.81
C THR A 591 -9.62 10.66 -31.38
N LEU A 592 -9.21 9.39 -31.56
CA LEU A 592 -10.03 8.34 -32.17
C LEU A 592 -11.39 8.14 -31.50
N PHE A 593 -11.42 8.24 -30.16
CA PHE A 593 -12.61 8.03 -29.36
C PHE A 593 -13.09 9.31 -28.65
N GLU A 594 -12.62 10.46 -29.09
CA GLU A 594 -13.00 11.76 -28.51
C GLU A 594 -14.53 11.96 -28.54
N GLY A 595 -15.10 12.31 -27.39
CA GLY A 595 -16.55 12.46 -27.24
C GLY A 595 -17.34 11.13 -27.17
N MET A 596 -16.68 9.97 -27.30
CA MET A 596 -17.36 8.67 -27.24
C MET A 596 -17.36 8.10 -25.83
N THR A 597 -18.52 7.56 -25.43
CA THR A 597 -18.69 6.86 -24.15
C THR A 597 -18.81 5.35 -24.42
N PHE A 598 -17.90 4.59 -23.82
CA PHE A 598 -17.84 3.14 -23.91
C PHE A 598 -18.42 2.47 -22.67
N VAL A 599 -19.07 1.32 -22.84
CA VAL A 599 -19.40 0.40 -21.76
C VAL A 599 -18.83 -0.98 -22.08
N LEU A 600 -18.09 -1.57 -21.13
CA LEU A 600 -17.53 -2.90 -21.29
C LEU A 600 -18.43 -3.94 -20.63
N THR A 601 -18.66 -5.06 -21.31
CA THR A 601 -19.47 -6.18 -20.79
C THR A 601 -18.90 -7.52 -21.27
N GLY A 602 -18.97 -8.55 -20.42
CA GLY A 602 -18.36 -9.85 -20.70
C GLY A 602 -16.85 -9.88 -20.50
N THR A 603 -16.24 -11.03 -20.77
CA THR A 603 -14.79 -11.29 -20.70
C THR A 603 -14.17 -11.11 -22.08
N LEU A 604 -13.20 -10.23 -22.19
CA LEU A 604 -12.48 -9.99 -23.42
C LEU A 604 -11.44 -11.11 -23.62
N PRO A 605 -11.26 -11.63 -24.85
CA PRO A 605 -10.38 -12.78 -25.13
C PRO A 605 -8.90 -12.56 -24.77
N THR A 606 -8.35 -11.37 -25.05
CA THR A 606 -6.93 -11.08 -24.88
C THR A 606 -6.64 -9.89 -23.96
N LEU A 607 -7.63 -9.00 -23.76
CA LEU A 607 -7.49 -7.80 -22.92
C LEU A 607 -8.18 -7.99 -21.58
N SER A 608 -7.51 -7.61 -20.50
CA SER A 608 -8.23 -7.37 -19.25
C SER A 608 -9.13 -6.13 -19.38
N ARG A 609 -10.19 -6.07 -18.58
CA ARG A 609 -11.10 -4.92 -18.54
C ARG A 609 -10.37 -3.60 -18.29
N ALA A 610 -9.37 -3.64 -17.39
CA ALA A 610 -8.54 -2.48 -17.07
C ALA A 610 -7.69 -2.02 -18.27
N GLN A 611 -7.11 -2.95 -19.02
CA GLN A 611 -6.35 -2.65 -20.25
C GLN A 611 -7.25 -2.03 -21.31
N ALA A 612 -8.43 -2.60 -21.55
CA ALA A 612 -9.37 -2.05 -22.50
C ALA A 612 -9.86 -0.64 -22.11
N GLN A 613 -10.15 -0.41 -20.81
CA GLN A 613 -10.50 0.92 -20.30
C GLN A 613 -9.36 1.92 -20.47
N GLU A 614 -8.13 1.50 -20.22
CA GLU A 614 -6.95 2.34 -20.40
C GLU A 614 -6.72 2.66 -21.89
N MET A 615 -6.92 1.69 -22.79
CA MET A 615 -6.83 1.92 -24.24
C MET A 615 -7.91 2.88 -24.73
N ILE A 616 -9.14 2.79 -24.19
CA ILE A 616 -10.21 3.75 -24.51
C ILE A 616 -9.80 5.16 -24.07
N ARG A 617 -9.28 5.31 -22.83
CA ARG A 617 -8.83 6.60 -22.31
C ARG A 617 -7.65 7.17 -23.09
N LYS A 618 -6.66 6.34 -23.43
CA LYS A 618 -5.50 6.73 -24.26
C LYS A 618 -5.89 7.19 -25.67
N ASN A 619 -7.08 6.81 -26.15
CA ASN A 619 -7.61 7.25 -27.42
C ASN A 619 -8.70 8.31 -27.30
N GLY A 620 -8.81 9.01 -26.15
CA GLY A 620 -9.71 10.14 -25.93
C GLY A 620 -11.16 9.76 -25.57
N GLY A 621 -11.46 8.46 -25.36
CA GLY A 621 -12.79 7.98 -25.01
C GLY A 621 -13.05 7.92 -23.49
N LYS A 622 -14.33 7.89 -23.10
CA LYS A 622 -14.79 7.73 -21.71
C LYS A 622 -15.35 6.32 -21.50
N ALA A 623 -14.89 5.59 -20.46
CA ALA A 623 -15.45 4.28 -20.09
C ALA A 623 -16.37 4.42 -18.86
N THR A 624 -17.61 3.88 -18.94
CA THR A 624 -18.62 3.97 -17.88
C THR A 624 -19.15 2.60 -17.49
N GLY A 625 -19.73 2.50 -16.29
CA GLY A 625 -20.20 1.23 -15.72
C GLY A 625 -21.58 0.76 -16.20
N SER A 626 -22.42 1.63 -16.78
CA SER A 626 -23.80 1.31 -17.13
C SER A 626 -24.18 1.80 -18.52
N VAL A 627 -25.02 1.04 -19.25
CA VAL A 627 -25.52 1.40 -20.58
C VAL A 627 -26.67 2.38 -20.45
N SER A 628 -26.61 3.49 -21.18
CA SER A 628 -27.61 4.54 -21.25
C SER A 628 -27.74 5.08 -22.69
N LYS A 629 -28.70 5.98 -22.93
CA LYS A 629 -28.83 6.67 -24.23
C LYS A 629 -27.59 7.53 -24.61
N LYS A 630 -26.71 7.81 -23.63
CA LYS A 630 -25.45 8.55 -23.86
C LYS A 630 -24.27 7.61 -24.18
N THR A 631 -24.47 6.27 -24.14
CA THR A 631 -23.44 5.30 -24.49
C THR A 631 -23.26 5.26 -25.98
N SER A 632 -22.04 5.48 -26.47
CA SER A 632 -21.70 5.46 -27.90
C SER A 632 -21.44 4.06 -28.40
N ILE A 633 -20.71 3.27 -27.63
CA ILE A 633 -20.26 1.92 -28.00
C ILE A 633 -20.30 1.00 -26.78
N VAL A 634 -20.76 -0.24 -27.00
CA VAL A 634 -20.60 -1.32 -26.03
C VAL A 634 -19.55 -2.28 -26.55
N LEU A 635 -18.44 -2.43 -25.83
CA LEU A 635 -17.41 -3.42 -26.09
C LEU A 635 -17.82 -4.71 -25.37
N ALA A 636 -18.22 -5.71 -26.17
CA ALA A 636 -18.75 -6.97 -25.67
C ALA A 636 -17.74 -8.11 -25.86
N GLY A 637 -17.37 -8.74 -24.77
CA GLY A 637 -16.62 -9.98 -24.76
C GLY A 637 -17.51 -11.21 -24.64
N GLU A 638 -16.90 -12.36 -24.38
CA GLU A 638 -17.62 -13.64 -24.15
C GLU A 638 -18.50 -13.55 -22.89
N SER A 639 -19.62 -14.25 -22.90
CA SER A 639 -20.59 -14.28 -21.79
C SER A 639 -21.11 -12.88 -21.36
N ALA A 640 -21.29 -11.98 -22.32
CA ALA A 640 -21.84 -10.66 -22.08
C ALA A 640 -23.28 -10.76 -21.52
N GLY A 641 -23.52 -10.16 -20.33
CA GLY A 641 -24.79 -10.24 -19.61
C GLY A 641 -25.77 -9.10 -19.97
N SER A 642 -26.68 -8.77 -19.03
CA SER A 642 -27.78 -7.80 -19.17
C SER A 642 -27.42 -6.44 -19.79
N LYS A 643 -26.16 -6.01 -19.76
CA LYS A 643 -25.71 -4.79 -20.42
C LYS A 643 -25.73 -4.92 -21.93
N LEU A 644 -25.50 -6.10 -22.49
CA LEU A 644 -25.59 -6.37 -23.91
C LEU A 644 -27.04 -6.26 -24.39
N ASP A 645 -27.97 -6.82 -23.62
CA ASP A 645 -29.38 -6.80 -23.95
C ASP A 645 -29.92 -5.35 -23.89
N LYS A 646 -29.52 -4.61 -22.87
CA LYS A 646 -29.85 -3.20 -22.75
C LYS A 646 -29.26 -2.33 -23.87
N ALA A 647 -28.07 -2.70 -24.36
CA ALA A 647 -27.46 -2.02 -25.51
C ALA A 647 -28.27 -2.28 -26.80
N ARG A 648 -28.76 -3.51 -26.99
CA ARG A 648 -29.66 -3.86 -28.12
C ARG A 648 -31.00 -3.11 -28.05
N GLU A 649 -31.60 -3.06 -26.85
CA GLU A 649 -32.87 -2.31 -26.65
C GLU A 649 -32.71 -0.82 -26.95
N LEU A 650 -31.57 -0.22 -26.59
CA LEU A 650 -31.30 1.21 -26.79
C LEU A 650 -30.70 1.52 -28.18
N GLY A 651 -30.44 0.50 -29.04
CA GLY A 651 -29.84 0.68 -30.34
C GLY A 651 -28.37 1.16 -30.30
N VAL A 652 -27.65 0.89 -29.19
CA VAL A 652 -26.26 1.29 -29.02
C VAL A 652 -25.36 0.35 -29.86
N ARG A 653 -24.36 0.92 -30.52
CA ARG A 653 -23.39 0.16 -31.32
C ARG A 653 -22.63 -0.82 -30.43
N ILE A 654 -22.60 -2.11 -30.81
CA ILE A 654 -21.90 -3.17 -30.12
C ILE A 654 -20.73 -3.61 -30.98
N ILE A 655 -19.54 -3.72 -30.38
CA ILE A 655 -18.32 -4.23 -31.01
C ILE A 655 -17.69 -5.32 -30.14
N ASP A 656 -16.95 -6.23 -30.74
CA ASP A 656 -16.09 -7.19 -30.06
C ASP A 656 -14.66 -6.66 -29.88
N GLU A 657 -13.82 -7.43 -29.20
CA GLU A 657 -12.42 -7.06 -28.93
C GLU A 657 -11.60 -6.91 -30.23
N ALA A 658 -11.82 -7.79 -31.21
CA ALA A 658 -11.09 -7.73 -32.46
C ALA A 658 -11.41 -6.44 -33.25
N GLN A 659 -12.68 -6.06 -33.30
CA GLN A 659 -13.12 -4.79 -33.87
C GLN A 659 -12.58 -3.57 -33.11
N PHE A 660 -12.54 -3.66 -31.76
CA PHE A 660 -11.96 -2.61 -30.93
C PHE A 660 -10.46 -2.42 -31.21
N LEU A 661 -9.69 -3.51 -31.27
CA LEU A 661 -8.27 -3.45 -31.59
C LEU A 661 -8.03 -2.97 -33.03
N GLN A 662 -8.84 -3.40 -33.98
CA GLN A 662 -8.78 -2.95 -35.37
C GLN A 662 -9.04 -1.43 -35.50
N MET A 663 -9.97 -0.86 -34.72
CA MET A 663 -10.21 0.58 -34.69
C MET A 663 -8.96 1.35 -34.25
N ILE A 664 -8.23 0.82 -33.25
CA ILE A 664 -7.00 1.45 -32.75
C ILE A 664 -5.84 1.28 -33.73
N GLU A 665 -5.71 0.13 -34.40
CA GLU A 665 -4.62 -0.12 -35.36
C GLU A 665 -4.77 0.68 -36.66
N GLN A 666 -5.98 0.93 -37.11
CA GLN A 666 -6.23 1.71 -38.33
C GLN A 666 -5.69 3.15 -38.22
N GLN A 667 -5.63 3.72 -37.02
CA GLN A 667 -5.06 5.05 -36.80
C GLN A 667 -3.51 5.07 -36.84
N LYS A 668 -2.86 3.93 -36.58
CA LYS A 668 -1.38 3.80 -36.59
C LYS A 668 -0.78 3.67 -37.99
N ARG A 669 -1.59 3.47 -39.02
CA ARG A 669 -1.11 3.42 -40.42
C ARG A 669 -1.11 4.84 -40.97
N PRO A 670 0.05 5.40 -41.36
CA PRO A 670 0.06 6.68 -42.09
C PRO A 670 -0.76 6.48 -43.36
N GLY A 671 -1.68 7.38 -43.64
CA GLY A 671 -2.43 7.39 -44.86
C GLY A 671 -1.51 7.35 -46.09
N PRO A 672 -1.95 6.78 -47.21
CA PRO A 672 -1.12 6.77 -48.41
C PRO A 672 -0.78 8.22 -48.76
N THR A 673 0.51 8.52 -48.85
CA THR A 673 1.01 9.74 -49.47
C THR A 673 0.45 9.79 -50.90
N GLY A 674 -0.52 10.66 -51.12
CA GLY A 674 -1.02 10.95 -52.45
C GLY A 674 0.10 11.60 -53.26
N ASP A 675 0.31 11.04 -54.44
CA ASP A 675 1.10 11.63 -55.51
C ASP A 675 0.56 13.00 -55.94
#